data_aabc6e5270ffaa7ba666e4a25849c47f
#
_entry.id   aabc6e5270ffaa7ba666e4a25849c47f
#
_cell.length_a   1.000
_cell.length_b   1.000
_cell.length_c   1.000
_cell.angle_alpha   90.00
_cell.angle_beta   90.00
_cell.angle_gamma   90.00
#
_symmetry.space_group_name_H-M   'P 1'
#
loop_
_entity.id
_entity.type
_entity.pdbx_description
1 polymer ?
#
loop_
_entity_poly.entity_id
_entity_poly.type
_entity_poly.pdbx_seq_one_letter_code
_entity_poly.pdbx_strand_id
1 'polypeptide(L)'
;GAPNKTLIFATPHRSMGVAWAEQRGGLWLPVIPGTDTLLHNAIARVIVERGWQDQAFIERWVAKRWEVDQGYGRGTRNTPWQWRTTWGTWQSDWEDFRQFLMSRDEHRPEHAARITGVSAALIERAAELLAKPYADGTRPKASFMLEKGNYWSNNYMNSASFAALGLVCGAGNRKGQMIGRGGGHQRGMISAAGNPDWLSPEKYPGRRKKPLNLDRWLMDGQLRFAWVFGTTWIGAMAASDELERHIDRLTRGSPHQPQQATVAAAAAALIARADSGGMVLVDSDIYPVEPLGTRYADIVLPAATWGEADFTRCNGERRLRLYGRFCDAPGQAQPDWWAVQAFARRMGFGDKFAWKNGNDVFEEAARYSRGSPYDYFELVEQARRERVTGHEYLRRLGGDGIQTPVWRQGNTIAGTVRLHDPLTRQGEPGAFRNKLLNAFNTHSGKAVLLKTPWNFPGWSEFYAAAQPRLEKQELWITNGRINEVWQSGFDDLRKPYTAARGLPQILFMNPEDARRRGIESGDRVRVSNDTVYVQTGMPLGVTEHEMNFNGLLAAGHIRVTQGSFEAVAMLDPGMRPGVAKAGFNARGSHANAVSHAVPDPMTNNYRYKLGRGRVERLEAAAEKTDLNGPSLKPRGLA
;
A
#
# COMPACT_ATOMS: atom_id res chain seq x y z
N GLY A 1 -1.72 7.15 -26.83
CA GLY A 1 -2.91 6.70 -26.13
C GLY A 1 -4.10 6.64 -27.08
N ALA A 2 -5.10 5.81 -26.78
CA ALA A 2 -6.29 5.73 -27.59
C ALA A 2 -6.97 7.11 -27.61
N PRO A 3 -7.39 7.62 -28.75
CA PRO A 3 -8.20 8.83 -28.83
C PRO A 3 -9.49 8.64 -28.03
N ASN A 4 -10.03 9.67 -27.46
CA ASN A 4 -11.29 9.69 -26.69
C ASN A 4 -11.27 9.03 -25.31
N LYS A 5 -10.13 9.05 -24.59
CA LYS A 5 -10.09 8.63 -23.20
C LYS A 5 -9.93 9.82 -22.26
N THR A 6 -10.86 9.94 -21.34
CA THR A 6 -10.86 10.97 -20.29
C THR A 6 -10.28 10.39 -19.01
N LEU A 7 -9.40 11.13 -18.34
CA LEU A 7 -8.81 10.75 -17.05
C LEU A 7 -9.31 11.69 -15.96
N ILE A 8 -9.70 11.12 -14.83
CA ILE A 8 -10.10 11.86 -13.64
C ILE A 8 -9.12 11.52 -12.53
N PHE A 9 -8.51 12.54 -11.93
CA PHE A 9 -7.55 12.39 -10.84
C PHE A 9 -8.07 13.04 -9.56
N ALA A 10 -8.27 12.25 -8.52
CA ALA A 10 -8.50 12.74 -7.17
C ALA A 10 -7.17 12.74 -6.40
N THR A 11 -6.58 13.91 -6.21
CA THR A 11 -5.28 14.08 -5.57
C THR A 11 -5.08 15.53 -5.13
N PRO A 12 -4.39 15.80 -4.00
CA PRO A 12 -4.09 17.15 -3.57
C PRO A 12 -3.01 17.86 -4.41
N HIS A 13 -2.34 17.13 -5.31
CA HIS A 13 -1.27 17.67 -6.13
C HIS A 13 -1.58 17.56 -7.63
N ARG A 14 -1.67 18.70 -8.29
CA ARG A 14 -1.81 18.82 -9.76
C ARG A 14 -0.46 18.57 -10.43
N SER A 15 -0.06 17.32 -10.51
CA SER A 15 1.18 16.93 -11.19
C SER A 15 1.11 17.17 -12.70
N MET A 16 2.25 17.05 -13.40
CA MET A 16 2.30 17.12 -14.87
C MET A 16 1.31 16.14 -15.54
N GLY A 17 1.13 14.94 -14.98
CA GLY A 17 0.17 13.96 -15.50
C GLY A 17 -1.29 14.42 -15.36
N VAL A 18 -1.61 15.11 -14.28
CA VAL A 18 -2.93 15.74 -14.07
C VAL A 18 -3.13 16.88 -15.06
N ALA A 19 -2.17 17.78 -15.18
CA ALA A 19 -2.23 18.90 -16.12
C ALA A 19 -2.37 18.42 -17.59
N TRP A 20 -1.66 17.35 -17.93
CA TRP A 20 -1.79 16.70 -19.25
C TRP A 20 -3.20 16.14 -19.49
N ALA A 21 -3.81 15.56 -18.47
CA ALA A 21 -5.18 15.04 -18.55
C ALA A 21 -6.21 16.16 -18.75
N GLU A 22 -6.10 17.25 -17.99
CA GLU A 22 -7.00 18.41 -18.09
C GLU A 22 -6.97 19.04 -19.49
N GLN A 23 -5.79 19.18 -20.11
CA GLN A 23 -5.63 19.63 -21.51
C GLN A 23 -6.40 18.76 -22.51
N ARG A 24 -6.83 17.57 -22.12
CA ARG A 24 -7.57 16.59 -22.92
C ARG A 24 -8.97 16.32 -22.42
N GLY A 25 -9.55 17.28 -21.71
CA GLY A 25 -10.91 17.18 -21.18
C GLY A 25 -11.03 16.31 -19.92
N GLY A 26 -9.91 15.95 -19.30
CA GLY A 26 -9.90 15.29 -18.00
C GLY A 26 -10.19 16.22 -16.84
N LEU A 27 -10.25 15.65 -15.62
CA LEU A 27 -10.55 16.42 -14.41
C LEU A 27 -9.47 16.24 -13.35
N TRP A 28 -9.19 17.32 -12.67
CA TRP A 28 -8.52 17.33 -11.39
C TRP A 28 -9.53 17.58 -10.26
N LEU A 29 -9.59 16.66 -9.30
CA LEU A 29 -10.38 16.76 -8.08
C LEU A 29 -9.39 16.99 -6.91
N PRO A 30 -9.17 18.24 -6.48
CA PRO A 30 -8.19 18.60 -5.46
C PRO A 30 -8.66 18.20 -4.05
N VAL A 31 -8.72 16.92 -3.76
CA VAL A 31 -9.30 16.36 -2.54
C VAL A 31 -8.43 16.66 -1.31
N ILE A 32 -9.06 17.01 -0.18
CA ILE A 32 -8.40 17.08 1.13
C ILE A 32 -8.03 15.64 1.58
N PRO A 33 -6.79 15.41 2.05
CA PRO A 33 -6.38 14.08 2.52
C PRO A 33 -7.36 13.47 3.53
N GLY A 34 -7.76 12.22 3.31
CA GLY A 34 -8.65 11.47 4.20
C GLY A 34 -10.15 11.62 3.93
N THR A 35 -10.55 12.46 2.98
CA THR A 35 -11.98 12.69 2.68
C THR A 35 -12.49 11.95 1.45
N ASP A 36 -11.69 11.06 0.89
CA ASP A 36 -11.98 10.32 -0.35
C ASP A 36 -13.30 9.53 -0.27
N THR A 37 -13.60 8.89 0.86
CA THR A 37 -14.87 8.15 1.05
C THR A 37 -16.07 9.04 0.79
N LEU A 38 -16.05 10.28 1.31
CA LEU A 38 -17.15 11.22 1.10
C LEU A 38 -17.24 11.67 -0.36
N LEU A 39 -16.10 11.92 -1.00
CA LEU A 39 -16.05 12.25 -2.42
C LEU A 39 -16.66 11.11 -3.28
N HIS A 40 -16.30 9.87 -3.01
CA HIS A 40 -16.84 8.70 -3.74
C HIS A 40 -18.36 8.58 -3.54
N ASN A 41 -18.85 8.73 -2.30
CA ASN A 41 -20.27 8.66 -1.99
C ASN A 41 -21.05 9.82 -2.65
N ALA A 42 -20.49 11.03 -2.68
CA ALA A 42 -21.13 12.18 -3.33
C ALA A 42 -21.23 11.98 -4.85
N ILE A 43 -20.19 11.51 -5.50
CA ILE A 43 -20.24 11.17 -6.92
C ILE A 43 -21.26 10.06 -7.19
N ALA A 44 -21.28 9.00 -6.36
CA ALA A 44 -22.25 7.91 -6.48
C ALA A 44 -23.69 8.40 -6.29
N ARG A 45 -23.91 9.32 -5.33
CA ARG A 45 -25.22 9.95 -5.13
C ARG A 45 -25.72 10.66 -6.38
N VAL A 46 -24.90 11.52 -7.00
CA VAL A 46 -25.27 12.23 -8.24
C VAL A 46 -25.66 11.24 -9.34
N ILE A 47 -24.86 10.18 -9.51
CA ILE A 47 -25.14 9.13 -10.50
C ILE A 47 -26.52 8.51 -10.26
N VAL A 48 -26.85 8.19 -9.02
CA VAL A 48 -28.13 7.57 -8.62
C VAL A 48 -29.30 8.56 -8.75
N GLU A 49 -29.11 9.78 -8.31
CA GLU A 49 -30.12 10.86 -8.43
C GLU A 49 -30.52 11.15 -9.87
N ARG A 50 -29.56 11.07 -10.79
CA ARG A 50 -29.76 11.27 -12.23
C ARG A 50 -30.19 10.00 -12.99
N GLY A 51 -30.31 8.87 -12.31
CA GLY A 51 -30.65 7.59 -12.96
C GLY A 51 -29.55 7.05 -13.88
N TRP A 52 -28.30 7.46 -13.68
CA TRP A 52 -27.16 7.07 -14.53
C TRP A 52 -26.46 5.80 -14.08
N GLN A 53 -26.90 5.12 -13.02
CA GLN A 53 -26.35 3.85 -12.61
C GLN A 53 -26.55 2.77 -13.69
N ASP A 54 -25.66 1.80 -13.76
CA ASP A 54 -25.81 0.65 -14.65
C ASP A 54 -26.77 -0.38 -14.05
N GLN A 55 -28.06 -0.15 -14.25
CA GLN A 55 -29.11 -0.94 -13.64
C GLN A 55 -29.03 -2.42 -14.06
N ALA A 56 -28.75 -2.70 -15.32
CA ALA A 56 -28.63 -4.07 -15.82
C ALA A 56 -27.46 -4.84 -15.18
N PHE A 57 -26.35 -4.14 -14.93
CA PHE A 57 -25.22 -4.71 -14.19
C PHE A 57 -25.58 -4.98 -12.73
N ILE A 58 -26.24 -4.01 -12.08
CA ILE A 58 -26.65 -4.11 -10.67
C ILE A 58 -27.58 -5.32 -10.47
N GLU A 59 -28.62 -5.45 -11.29
CA GLU A 59 -29.55 -6.57 -11.20
C GLU A 59 -28.90 -7.93 -11.36
N ARG A 60 -27.91 -8.00 -12.24
CA ARG A 60 -27.22 -9.26 -12.53
C ARG A 60 -26.14 -9.61 -11.52
N TRP A 61 -25.33 -8.63 -11.09
CA TRP A 61 -24.07 -8.89 -10.41
C TRP A 61 -23.98 -8.37 -8.98
N VAL A 62 -24.91 -7.54 -8.52
CA VAL A 62 -24.97 -7.12 -7.11
C VAL A 62 -25.85 -8.11 -6.32
N ALA A 63 -25.38 -8.47 -5.15
CA ALA A 63 -26.05 -9.40 -4.26
C ALA A 63 -27.40 -8.84 -3.80
N LYS A 64 -28.43 -9.70 -3.79
CA LYS A 64 -29.74 -9.39 -3.22
C LYS A 64 -29.69 -9.56 -1.70
N ARG A 65 -30.68 -9.02 -0.99
CA ARG A 65 -30.73 -9.06 0.47
C ARG A 65 -30.46 -10.46 1.05
N TRP A 66 -31.14 -11.46 0.58
CA TRP A 66 -30.96 -12.83 1.06
C TRP A 66 -29.56 -13.42 0.79
N GLU A 67 -28.89 -12.96 -0.25
CA GLU A 67 -27.50 -13.36 -0.56
C GLU A 67 -26.50 -12.64 0.35
N VAL A 68 -26.78 -11.39 0.70
CA VAL A 68 -25.98 -10.61 1.66
C VAL A 68 -26.04 -11.24 3.04
N ASP A 69 -27.22 -11.69 3.46
CA ASP A 69 -27.45 -12.30 4.77
C ASP A 69 -26.72 -13.64 4.96
N GLN A 70 -26.24 -14.27 3.89
CA GLN A 70 -25.37 -15.44 3.96
C GLN A 70 -23.93 -15.10 4.41
N GLY A 71 -23.61 -13.82 4.55
CA GLY A 71 -22.32 -13.34 5.01
C GLY A 71 -21.31 -13.03 3.89
N TYR A 72 -20.26 -12.36 4.31
CA TYR A 72 -19.24 -11.80 3.43
C TYR A 72 -18.03 -12.73 3.33
N GLY A 73 -17.94 -13.66 2.56
CA GLY A 73 -16.78 -14.47 2.18
C GLY A 73 -15.51 -14.45 3.07
N ARG A 74 -14.38 -14.70 2.47
CA ARG A 74 -13.08 -14.86 3.18
C ARG A 74 -12.60 -13.64 3.96
N GLY A 75 -12.96 -12.43 3.56
CA GLY A 75 -12.46 -11.19 4.16
C GLY A 75 -12.72 -11.03 5.65
N THR A 76 -13.74 -11.67 6.18
CA THR A 76 -14.12 -11.55 7.59
C THR A 76 -13.27 -12.37 8.55
N ARG A 77 -12.59 -13.42 8.07
CA ARG A 77 -11.81 -14.31 8.96
C ARG A 77 -10.60 -13.64 9.57
N ASN A 78 -9.99 -12.70 8.85
CA ASN A 78 -8.79 -12.00 9.29
C ASN A 78 -9.09 -10.63 9.91
N THR A 79 -10.35 -10.24 9.94
CA THR A 79 -10.79 -9.01 10.59
C THR A 79 -10.80 -9.23 12.10
N PRO A 80 -10.31 -8.28 12.91
CA PRO A 80 -10.48 -8.35 14.36
C PRO A 80 -11.93 -8.66 14.71
N TRP A 81 -12.13 -9.61 15.59
CA TRP A 81 -13.46 -10.15 15.87
C TRP A 81 -14.46 -9.08 16.36
N GLN A 82 -13.99 -8.04 17.02
CA GLN A 82 -14.80 -6.91 17.46
C GLN A 82 -15.43 -6.14 16.30
N TRP A 83 -14.76 -6.10 15.16
CA TRP A 83 -15.23 -5.39 13.96
C TRP A 83 -16.09 -6.25 13.04
N ARG A 84 -16.18 -7.54 13.27
CA ARG A 84 -16.99 -8.45 12.43
C ARG A 84 -18.48 -8.13 12.52
N THR A 85 -18.96 -7.74 13.69
CA THR A 85 -20.36 -7.35 13.89
C THR A 85 -20.67 -6.04 13.19
N THR A 86 -19.84 -5.03 13.39
CA THR A 86 -19.98 -3.73 12.69
C THR A 86 -19.90 -3.90 11.18
N TRP A 87 -18.98 -4.74 10.73
CA TRP A 87 -18.86 -5.06 9.30
C TRP A 87 -20.17 -5.60 8.72
N GLY A 88 -20.84 -6.49 9.40
CA GLY A 88 -22.12 -7.03 8.96
C GLY A 88 -23.17 -5.95 8.72
N THR A 89 -23.18 -4.88 9.52
CA THR A 89 -24.12 -3.77 9.38
C THR A 89 -23.84 -2.87 8.17
N TRP A 90 -22.64 -2.90 7.63
CA TRP A 90 -22.27 -2.11 6.43
C TRP A 90 -22.57 -2.82 5.12
N GLN A 91 -22.77 -4.13 5.16
CA GLN A 91 -23.14 -4.91 3.98
C GLN A 91 -24.57 -4.57 3.55
N SER A 92 -24.74 -4.40 2.25
CA SER A 92 -26.03 -3.99 1.69
C SER A 92 -26.29 -4.65 0.34
N ASP A 93 -27.56 -4.76 0.02
CA ASP A 93 -28.02 -4.91 -1.35
C ASP A 93 -28.12 -3.56 -2.05
N TRP A 94 -28.65 -3.53 -3.25
CA TRP A 94 -28.77 -2.29 -4.02
C TRP A 94 -29.70 -1.28 -3.37
N GLU A 95 -30.88 -1.69 -2.90
CA GLU A 95 -31.88 -0.77 -2.38
C GLU A 95 -31.42 -0.12 -1.07
N ASP A 96 -30.87 -0.91 -0.16
CA ASP A 96 -30.28 -0.41 1.09
C ASP A 96 -29.09 0.54 0.83
N PHE A 97 -28.27 0.23 -0.16
CA PHE A 97 -27.16 1.12 -0.56
C PHE A 97 -27.66 2.41 -1.20
N ARG A 98 -28.67 2.33 -2.06
CA ARG A 98 -29.32 3.50 -2.67
C ARG A 98 -29.91 4.41 -1.58
N GLN A 99 -30.61 3.85 -0.63
CA GLN A 99 -31.16 4.58 0.51
C GLN A 99 -30.06 5.25 1.33
N PHE A 100 -28.97 4.54 1.61
CA PHE A 100 -27.81 5.09 2.31
C PHE A 100 -27.22 6.31 1.58
N LEU A 101 -27.08 6.26 0.26
CA LEU A 101 -26.59 7.42 -0.51
C LEU A 101 -27.56 8.61 -0.45
N MET A 102 -28.86 8.36 -0.56
CA MET A 102 -29.87 9.40 -0.71
C MET A 102 -30.30 10.03 0.60
N SER A 103 -30.29 9.29 1.71
CA SER A 103 -30.76 9.78 3.01
C SER A 103 -29.77 10.66 3.76
N ARG A 104 -28.48 10.64 3.35
CA ARG A 104 -27.43 11.40 4.04
C ARG A 104 -27.17 12.73 3.36
N ASP A 105 -27.38 13.80 4.09
CA ASP A 105 -27.21 15.15 3.57
C ASP A 105 -25.75 15.48 3.21
N GLU A 106 -24.77 14.89 3.96
CA GLU A 106 -23.36 15.05 3.66
C GLU A 106 -22.95 14.53 2.26
N HIS A 107 -23.72 13.63 1.66
CA HIS A 107 -23.47 13.13 0.31
C HIS A 107 -23.93 14.10 -0.81
N ARG A 108 -24.65 15.19 -0.49
CA ARG A 108 -24.99 16.20 -1.49
C ARG A 108 -23.72 16.91 -1.95
N PRO A 109 -23.58 17.21 -3.25
CA PRO A 109 -22.37 17.85 -3.78
C PRO A 109 -21.93 19.09 -3.02
N GLU A 110 -22.88 19.97 -2.65
CA GLU A 110 -22.60 21.22 -1.94
C GLU A 110 -22.08 20.98 -0.52
N HIS A 111 -22.57 19.95 0.17
CA HIS A 111 -22.12 19.59 1.50
C HIS A 111 -20.79 18.85 1.44
N ALA A 112 -20.66 17.91 0.51
CA ALA A 112 -19.40 17.20 0.28
C ALA A 112 -18.27 18.17 -0.10
N ALA A 113 -18.55 19.21 -0.88
CA ALA A 113 -17.59 20.23 -1.27
C ALA A 113 -16.95 20.94 -0.06
N ARG A 114 -17.71 21.23 0.98
CA ARG A 114 -17.19 21.89 2.19
C ARG A 114 -16.18 21.04 2.95
N ILE A 115 -16.34 19.72 2.92
CA ILE A 115 -15.49 18.78 3.65
C ILE A 115 -14.34 18.31 2.78
N THR A 116 -14.61 17.94 1.53
CA THR A 116 -13.60 17.39 0.61
C THR A 116 -12.75 18.47 -0.05
N GLY A 117 -13.27 19.69 -0.10
CA GLY A 117 -12.70 20.81 -0.82
C GLY A 117 -12.73 20.67 -2.35
N VAL A 118 -13.45 19.69 -2.86
CA VAL A 118 -13.74 19.54 -4.30
C VAL A 118 -15.08 20.24 -4.57
N SER A 119 -15.13 21.20 -5.50
CA SER A 119 -16.36 21.95 -5.75
C SER A 119 -17.51 21.03 -6.20
N ALA A 120 -18.74 21.43 -5.88
CA ALA A 120 -19.95 20.71 -6.28
C ALA A 120 -19.98 20.46 -7.80
N ALA A 121 -19.64 21.48 -8.60
CA ALA A 121 -19.58 21.39 -10.05
C ALA A 121 -18.57 20.32 -10.53
N LEU A 122 -17.42 20.16 -9.88
CA LEU A 122 -16.46 19.12 -10.20
C LEU A 122 -16.97 17.72 -9.81
N ILE A 123 -17.68 17.61 -8.69
CA ILE A 123 -18.30 16.34 -8.25
C ILE A 123 -19.36 15.91 -9.28
N GLU A 124 -20.24 16.82 -9.68
CA GLU A 124 -21.27 16.57 -10.71
C GLU A 124 -20.64 16.23 -12.07
N ARG A 125 -19.59 16.96 -12.46
CA ARG A 125 -18.88 16.69 -13.73
C ARG A 125 -18.18 15.34 -13.72
N ALA A 126 -17.62 14.92 -12.59
CA ALA A 126 -17.04 13.59 -12.44
C ALA A 126 -18.12 12.49 -12.60
N ALA A 127 -19.28 12.66 -11.97
CA ALA A 127 -20.41 11.74 -12.11
C ALA A 127 -20.89 11.65 -13.57
N GLU A 128 -21.00 12.79 -14.25
CA GLU A 128 -21.36 12.85 -15.67
C GLU A 128 -20.39 12.06 -16.55
N LEU A 129 -19.09 12.31 -16.41
CA LEU A 129 -18.06 11.60 -17.20
C LEU A 129 -17.98 10.11 -16.94
N LEU A 130 -18.31 9.69 -15.71
CA LEU A 130 -18.23 8.29 -15.30
C LEU A 130 -19.45 7.46 -15.74
N ALA A 131 -20.65 8.06 -15.79
CA ALA A 131 -21.86 7.26 -15.85
C ALA A 131 -22.97 7.78 -16.77
N LYS A 132 -22.97 9.06 -17.18
CA LYS A 132 -24.03 9.63 -18.03
C LYS A 132 -24.08 8.89 -19.36
N PRO A 133 -25.22 8.30 -19.75
CA PRO A 133 -25.37 7.68 -21.06
C PRO A 133 -25.14 8.68 -22.20
N TYR A 134 -24.55 8.20 -23.30
CA TYR A 134 -24.44 8.97 -24.53
C TYR A 134 -25.80 9.12 -25.22
N ALA A 135 -25.89 9.98 -26.22
CA ALA A 135 -27.13 10.25 -26.95
C ALA A 135 -27.72 9.00 -27.64
N ASP A 136 -26.89 8.04 -27.98
CA ASP A 136 -27.28 6.74 -28.57
C ASP A 136 -27.70 5.70 -27.50
N GLY A 137 -27.77 6.09 -26.22
CA GLY A 137 -28.09 5.21 -25.11
C GLY A 137 -26.95 4.32 -24.64
N THR A 138 -25.80 4.34 -25.29
CA THR A 138 -24.61 3.60 -24.83
C THR A 138 -24.01 4.25 -23.58
N ARG A 139 -23.25 3.47 -22.79
CA ARG A 139 -22.69 3.93 -21.52
C ARG A 139 -21.18 4.10 -21.61
N PRO A 140 -20.60 5.06 -20.85
CA PRO A 140 -19.16 5.14 -20.67
C PRO A 140 -18.61 3.83 -20.12
N LYS A 141 -17.44 3.41 -20.64
CA LYS A 141 -16.69 2.28 -20.06
C LYS A 141 -15.69 2.83 -19.05
N ALA A 142 -16.14 3.03 -17.83
CA ALA A 142 -15.30 3.53 -16.76
C ALA A 142 -14.44 2.43 -16.14
N SER A 143 -13.18 2.74 -15.91
CA SER A 143 -12.25 1.90 -15.13
C SER A 143 -11.75 2.67 -13.92
N PHE A 144 -11.70 1.99 -12.79
CA PHE A 144 -11.40 2.56 -11.49
C PHE A 144 -10.08 2.02 -10.99
N MET A 145 -9.09 2.91 -10.85
CA MET A 145 -7.74 2.55 -10.39
C MET A 145 -7.40 3.34 -9.15
N LEU A 146 -7.19 2.67 -8.04
CA LEU A 146 -6.76 3.27 -6.79
C LEU A 146 -5.27 3.01 -6.52
N GLU A 147 -4.65 3.94 -5.81
CA GLU A 147 -3.28 3.80 -5.32
C GLU A 147 -3.12 4.32 -3.89
N LYS A 148 -1.89 4.30 -3.41
CA LYS A 148 -1.52 4.50 -2.00
C LYS A 148 -2.08 5.76 -1.35
N GLY A 149 -2.34 6.82 -2.11
CA GLY A 149 -3.02 8.01 -1.62
C GLY A 149 -4.39 7.70 -1.05
N ASN A 150 -5.15 6.87 -1.74
CA ASN A 150 -6.48 6.46 -1.34
C ASN A 150 -6.46 5.49 -0.14
N TYR A 151 -5.81 4.30 -0.29
CA TYR A 151 -5.90 3.27 0.76
C TYR A 151 -4.89 3.41 1.91
N TRP A 152 -4.08 4.46 1.96
CA TRP A 152 -3.24 4.84 3.09
C TRP A 152 -3.66 6.16 3.75
N SER A 153 -4.91 6.55 3.56
CA SER A 153 -5.59 7.61 4.31
C SER A 153 -6.70 7.02 5.17
N ASN A 154 -7.93 6.92 4.72
CA ASN A 154 -9.00 6.17 5.41
C ASN A 154 -9.10 4.74 4.86
N ASN A 155 -8.02 4.07 4.78
CA ASN A 155 -7.67 2.74 4.28
C ASN A 155 -8.84 1.89 3.74
N TYR A 156 -9.54 1.20 4.64
CA TYR A 156 -10.61 0.29 4.27
C TYR A 156 -11.80 1.01 3.66
N MET A 157 -12.26 2.08 4.29
CA MET A 157 -13.47 2.81 3.87
C MET A 157 -13.28 3.45 2.51
N ASN A 158 -12.10 4.04 2.24
CA ASN A 158 -11.79 4.59 0.94
C ASN A 158 -11.78 3.51 -0.15
N SER A 159 -11.20 2.34 0.13
CA SER A 159 -11.17 1.24 -0.84
C SER A 159 -12.57 0.67 -1.10
N ALA A 160 -13.39 0.56 -0.07
CA ALA A 160 -14.74 0.03 -0.18
C ALA A 160 -15.69 1.00 -0.90
N SER A 161 -15.66 2.30 -0.57
CA SER A 161 -16.45 3.33 -1.26
C SER A 161 -16.06 3.48 -2.73
N PHE A 162 -14.76 3.40 -3.03
CA PHE A 162 -14.25 3.42 -4.39
C PHE A 162 -14.75 2.22 -5.20
N ALA A 163 -14.73 1.03 -4.61
CA ALA A 163 -15.26 -0.17 -5.24
C ALA A 163 -16.78 -0.07 -5.47
N ALA A 164 -17.53 0.45 -4.48
CA ALA A 164 -18.96 0.65 -4.60
C ALA A 164 -19.31 1.64 -5.73
N LEU A 165 -18.60 2.77 -5.83
CA LEU A 165 -18.75 3.71 -6.94
C LEU A 165 -18.51 3.01 -8.30
N GLY A 166 -17.45 2.19 -8.38
CA GLY A 166 -17.16 1.42 -9.59
C GLY A 166 -18.29 0.44 -9.96
N LEU A 167 -18.86 -0.25 -8.98
CA LEU A 167 -19.99 -1.17 -9.20
C LEU A 167 -21.25 -0.44 -9.67
N VAL A 168 -21.53 0.75 -9.13
CA VAL A 168 -22.64 1.62 -9.59
C VAL A 168 -22.48 1.97 -11.07
N CYS A 169 -21.25 2.17 -11.53
CA CYS A 169 -20.92 2.41 -12.95
C CYS A 169 -20.83 1.14 -13.79
N GLY A 170 -21.12 -0.03 -13.23
CA GLY A 170 -21.04 -1.31 -13.95
C GLY A 170 -19.63 -1.81 -14.20
N ALA A 171 -18.63 -1.35 -13.45
CA ALA A 171 -17.26 -1.82 -13.55
C ALA A 171 -17.04 -3.13 -12.78
N GLY A 172 -16.00 -3.87 -13.13
CA GLY A 172 -15.51 -5.05 -12.38
C GLY A 172 -15.63 -6.37 -13.13
N ASN A 173 -16.75 -6.69 -13.72
CA ASN A 173 -16.97 -7.99 -14.38
C ASN A 173 -17.24 -7.85 -15.89
N ARG A 174 -16.56 -6.94 -16.54
CA ARG A 174 -16.73 -6.62 -17.95
C ARG A 174 -15.41 -6.36 -18.66
N LYS A 175 -15.37 -6.69 -19.96
CA LYS A 175 -14.25 -6.34 -20.82
C LYS A 175 -14.09 -4.81 -20.91
N GLY A 176 -12.87 -4.33 -20.63
CA GLY A 176 -12.52 -2.91 -20.73
C GLY A 176 -12.97 -2.05 -19.54
N GLN A 177 -13.52 -2.67 -18.49
CA GLN A 177 -13.87 -2.02 -17.23
C GLN A 177 -13.27 -2.79 -16.07
N MET A 178 -12.63 -2.09 -15.14
CA MET A 178 -12.00 -2.73 -13.99
C MET A 178 -12.13 -1.86 -12.75
N ILE A 179 -12.08 -2.53 -11.60
CA ILE A 179 -11.82 -1.92 -10.30
C ILE A 179 -10.55 -2.59 -9.77
N GLY A 180 -9.53 -1.81 -9.49
CA GLY A 180 -8.28 -2.40 -9.04
C GLY A 180 -7.22 -1.39 -8.63
N ARG A 181 -6.06 -1.91 -8.26
CA ARG A 181 -4.87 -1.10 -7.97
C ARG A 181 -4.11 -0.81 -9.26
N GLY A 182 -3.69 0.44 -9.41
CA GLY A 182 -2.84 0.87 -10.52
C GLY A 182 -1.36 0.53 -10.34
N GLY A 183 -0.93 0.25 -9.12
CA GLY A 183 0.47 0.04 -8.81
C GLY A 183 0.97 -1.37 -9.08
N GLY A 184 2.24 -1.45 -9.47
CA GLY A 184 2.93 -2.68 -9.82
C GLY A 184 3.46 -3.47 -8.62
N HIS A 185 2.74 -3.54 -7.50
CA HIS A 185 3.16 -4.41 -6.41
C HIS A 185 3.22 -5.85 -6.87
N GLN A 186 4.36 -6.48 -6.67
CA GLN A 186 4.45 -7.91 -6.78
C GLN A 186 3.57 -8.54 -5.70
N ARG A 187 2.73 -9.47 -6.11
CA ARG A 187 1.94 -10.27 -5.16
C ARG A 187 2.69 -11.54 -4.83
N GLY A 188 2.66 -11.91 -3.56
CA GLY A 188 3.04 -13.25 -3.17
C GLY A 188 2.15 -14.26 -3.91
N MET A 189 2.75 -15.27 -4.49
CA MET A 189 2.02 -16.31 -5.21
C MET A 189 1.35 -17.31 -4.27
N ILE A 190 1.73 -17.30 -3.01
CA ILE A 190 1.13 -18.12 -1.94
C ILE A 190 0.16 -17.25 -1.17
N SER A 191 -1.07 -17.73 -1.04
CA SER A 191 -2.06 -17.06 -0.20
C SER A 191 -1.81 -17.39 1.26
N ALA A 192 -1.59 -16.38 2.09
CA ALA A 192 -1.53 -16.53 3.54
C ALA A 192 -2.82 -17.16 4.14
N ALA A 193 -3.95 -17.00 3.48
CA ALA A 193 -5.22 -17.61 3.89
C ALA A 193 -5.24 -19.15 3.77
N GLY A 194 -4.31 -19.74 3.02
CA GLY A 194 -4.15 -21.19 2.90
C GLY A 194 -3.23 -21.80 3.95
N ASN A 195 -2.52 -20.98 4.74
CA ASN A 195 -1.63 -21.48 5.76
C ASN A 195 -2.43 -21.88 7.01
N PRO A 196 -2.46 -23.18 7.40
CA PRO A 196 -3.15 -23.63 8.62
C PRO A 196 -2.51 -23.07 9.89
N ASP A 197 -1.24 -22.65 9.81
CA ASP A 197 -0.48 -22.07 10.92
C ASP A 197 -0.62 -20.55 11.01
N TRP A 198 -1.47 -19.94 10.17
CA TRP A 198 -1.78 -18.52 10.29
C TRP A 198 -2.41 -18.23 11.65
N LEU A 199 -1.62 -17.57 12.49
CA LEU A 199 -2.02 -17.28 13.85
C LEU A 199 -2.96 -16.08 13.89
N SER A 200 -4.27 -16.34 14.00
CA SER A 200 -5.23 -15.31 14.38
C SER A 200 -5.01 -14.89 15.85
N PRO A 201 -5.52 -13.72 16.27
CA PRO A 201 -5.39 -13.28 17.67
C PRO A 201 -5.89 -14.32 18.67
N GLU A 202 -6.92 -15.07 18.30
CA GLU A 202 -7.51 -16.10 19.14
C GLU A 202 -6.56 -17.29 19.37
N LYS A 203 -5.57 -17.47 18.51
CA LYS A 203 -4.55 -18.51 18.62
C LYS A 203 -3.33 -18.12 19.48
N TYR A 204 -3.36 -16.97 20.13
CA TYR A 204 -2.33 -16.55 21.08
C TYR A 204 -2.85 -16.64 22.53
N PRO A 205 -2.95 -17.82 23.11
CA PRO A 205 -3.44 -17.99 24.47
C PRO A 205 -2.55 -17.23 25.45
N GLY A 206 -3.16 -16.57 26.43
CA GLY A 206 -2.46 -15.80 27.46
C GLY A 206 -1.99 -14.41 27.03
N ARG A 207 -2.16 -13.98 25.81
CA ARG A 207 -1.82 -12.61 25.38
C ARG A 207 -3.02 -11.68 25.57
N ARG A 208 -2.79 -10.57 26.27
CA ARG A 208 -3.83 -9.55 26.52
C ARG A 208 -4.01 -8.56 25.38
N LYS A 209 -3.07 -8.53 24.42
CA LYS A 209 -3.12 -7.64 23.27
C LYS A 209 -2.55 -8.30 22.02
N LYS A 210 -3.12 -7.96 20.87
CA LYS A 210 -2.63 -8.38 19.57
C LYS A 210 -1.58 -7.38 19.10
N PRO A 211 -0.36 -7.83 18.76
CA PRO A 211 0.57 -6.98 18.02
C PRO A 211 0.00 -6.71 16.64
N LEU A 212 0.09 -5.47 16.20
CA LEU A 212 -0.49 -5.03 14.93
C LEU A 212 0.48 -5.26 13.76
N ASN A 213 1.72 -4.84 13.94
CA ASN A 213 2.80 -4.94 12.96
C ASN A 213 4.12 -5.27 13.67
N LEU A 214 5.15 -5.62 12.92
CA LEU A 214 6.46 -5.97 13.47
C LEU A 214 7.08 -4.83 14.28
N ASP A 215 6.96 -3.60 13.82
CA ASP A 215 7.41 -2.40 14.54
C ASP A 215 6.69 -2.22 15.89
N ARG A 216 5.45 -2.69 16.02
CA ARG A 216 4.72 -2.70 17.28
C ARG A 216 5.29 -3.73 18.27
N TRP A 217 5.64 -4.90 17.78
CA TRP A 217 6.32 -5.91 18.59
C TRP A 217 7.66 -5.37 19.12
N LEU A 218 8.35 -4.61 18.28
CA LEU A 218 9.59 -3.94 18.65
C LEU A 218 9.35 -2.88 19.72
N MET A 219 8.41 -1.96 19.50
CA MET A 219 8.10 -0.88 20.45
C MET A 219 7.55 -1.39 21.79
N ASP A 220 6.90 -2.54 21.76
CA ASP A 220 6.37 -3.23 22.95
C ASP A 220 7.42 -4.08 23.67
N GLY A 221 8.66 -4.06 23.21
CA GLY A 221 9.80 -4.76 23.80
C GLY A 221 9.75 -6.28 23.66
N GLN A 222 8.97 -6.82 22.75
CA GLN A 222 8.82 -8.27 22.56
C GLN A 222 9.76 -8.84 21.49
N LEU A 223 10.36 -8.00 20.67
CA LEU A 223 11.23 -8.44 19.59
C LEU A 223 12.66 -8.61 20.10
N ARG A 224 13.24 -9.79 19.87
CA ARG A 224 14.62 -10.13 20.22
C ARG A 224 15.50 -10.34 18.99
N PHE A 225 14.87 -10.58 17.85
CA PHE A 225 15.54 -10.79 16.59
C PHE A 225 14.69 -10.22 15.45
N ALA A 226 15.30 -9.45 14.58
CA ALA A 226 14.68 -8.97 13.35
C ALA A 226 15.61 -9.21 12.16
N TRP A 227 15.06 -9.74 11.10
CA TRP A 227 15.76 -9.90 9.82
C TRP A 227 15.01 -9.13 8.75
N VAL A 228 15.65 -8.14 8.18
CA VAL A 228 15.06 -7.23 7.19
C VAL A 228 15.62 -7.55 5.81
N PHE A 229 14.76 -7.56 4.82
CA PHE A 229 15.09 -7.87 3.43
C PHE A 229 14.68 -6.71 2.51
N GLY A 230 15.64 -6.09 1.84
CA GLY A 230 15.42 -5.15 0.74
C GLY A 230 14.51 -3.97 1.06
N THR A 231 14.59 -3.39 2.26
CA THR A 231 13.77 -2.23 2.64
C THR A 231 14.46 -1.34 3.68
N THR A 232 14.17 -0.06 3.62
CA THR A 232 14.67 0.91 4.60
C THR A 232 14.01 0.78 5.99
N TRP A 233 12.97 0.01 6.14
CA TRP A 233 12.13 -0.17 7.33
C TRP A 233 11.84 1.15 8.07
N ILE A 234 12.85 1.76 8.72
CA ILE A 234 12.70 2.98 9.54
C ILE A 234 12.00 4.09 8.76
N GLY A 235 12.56 4.54 7.65
CA GLY A 235 12.00 5.63 6.86
C GLY A 235 10.68 5.29 6.17
N ALA A 236 10.37 4.00 5.99
CA ALA A 236 9.14 3.54 5.38
C ALA A 236 7.95 3.50 6.34
N MET A 237 8.18 3.48 7.66
CA MET A 237 7.12 3.35 8.67
C MET A 237 6.65 4.70 9.21
N ALA A 238 5.38 4.77 9.62
CA ALA A 238 4.84 5.94 10.31
C ALA A 238 5.48 6.12 11.68
N ALA A 239 5.57 7.36 12.15
CA ALA A 239 6.31 7.74 13.36
C ALA A 239 7.76 7.22 13.33
N SER A 240 8.45 7.44 12.20
CA SER A 240 9.79 6.90 11.95
C SER A 240 10.81 7.28 13.03
N ASP A 241 10.75 8.49 13.57
CA ASP A 241 11.64 8.93 14.64
C ASP A 241 11.45 8.11 15.92
N GLU A 242 10.21 7.75 16.24
CA GLU A 242 9.91 6.90 17.40
C GLU A 242 10.41 5.48 17.18
N LEU A 243 10.21 4.95 15.99
CA LEU A 243 10.72 3.64 15.62
C LEU A 243 12.26 3.60 15.69
N GLU A 244 12.93 4.62 15.14
CA GLU A 244 14.38 4.72 15.15
C GLU A 244 14.93 4.77 16.59
N ARG A 245 14.33 5.57 17.48
CA ARG A 245 14.72 5.61 18.90
C ARG A 245 14.60 4.25 19.58
N HIS A 246 13.57 3.47 19.25
CA HIS A 246 13.43 2.12 19.80
C HIS A 246 14.47 1.16 19.23
N ILE A 247 14.77 1.22 17.94
CA ILE A 247 15.82 0.41 17.33
C ILE A 247 17.18 0.76 17.94
N ASP A 248 17.50 2.04 18.05
CA ASP A 248 18.76 2.50 18.66
C ASP A 248 18.91 1.95 20.08
N ARG A 249 17.89 2.12 20.91
CA ARG A 249 17.89 1.62 22.29
C ARG A 249 18.09 0.11 22.40
N LEU A 250 17.47 -0.65 21.50
CA LEU A 250 17.51 -2.13 21.53
C LEU A 250 18.77 -2.71 20.88
N THR A 251 19.49 -1.94 20.09
CA THR A 251 20.73 -2.33 19.42
C THR A 251 21.93 -1.61 20.03
N ARG A 252 22.23 -0.40 19.58
CA ARG A 252 23.40 0.40 19.98
C ARG A 252 23.38 0.86 21.44
N GLY A 253 22.18 1.17 21.96
CA GLY A 253 21.98 1.55 23.36
C GLY A 253 22.08 0.40 24.35
N SER A 254 22.20 -0.85 23.88
CA SER A 254 22.43 -2.00 24.73
C SER A 254 23.87 -2.00 25.28
N PRO A 255 24.12 -2.41 26.53
CA PRO A 255 25.48 -2.56 27.06
C PRO A 255 26.27 -3.71 26.39
N HIS A 256 25.57 -4.66 25.78
CA HIS A 256 26.18 -5.80 25.10
C HIS A 256 26.37 -5.49 23.61
N GLN A 257 27.55 -4.95 23.28
CA GLN A 257 27.91 -4.65 21.91
C GLN A 257 28.80 -5.77 21.32
N PRO A 258 28.57 -6.19 20.06
CA PRO A 258 29.44 -7.16 19.40
C PRO A 258 30.83 -6.53 19.22
N GLN A 259 31.83 -7.12 19.88
CA GLN A 259 33.23 -6.76 19.65
C GLN A 259 33.75 -7.56 18.47
N GLN A 260 34.47 -6.91 17.57
CA GLN A 260 34.93 -7.52 16.31
C GLN A 260 36.14 -8.47 16.45
N ALA A 261 36.54 -8.83 17.68
CA ALA A 261 37.73 -9.63 17.90
C ALA A 261 37.62 -11.06 17.34
N THR A 262 36.46 -11.72 17.56
CA THR A 262 36.17 -13.06 17.00
C THR A 262 34.68 -13.21 16.78
N VAL A 263 34.32 -14.12 15.86
CA VAL A 263 32.89 -14.47 15.61
C VAL A 263 32.24 -15.02 16.89
N ALA A 264 32.94 -15.81 17.67
CA ALA A 264 32.44 -16.38 18.91
C ALA A 264 32.13 -15.29 19.95
N ALA A 265 33.03 -14.32 20.13
CA ALA A 265 32.83 -13.20 21.05
C ALA A 265 31.67 -12.30 20.61
N ALA A 266 31.56 -12.02 19.31
CA ALA A 266 30.44 -11.25 18.77
C ALA A 266 29.11 -11.99 18.98
N ALA A 267 29.05 -13.29 18.70
CA ALA A 267 27.86 -14.10 18.94
C ALA A 267 27.45 -14.12 20.42
N ALA A 268 28.41 -14.28 21.33
CA ALA A 268 28.14 -14.26 22.78
C ALA A 268 27.55 -12.91 23.22
N ALA A 269 28.09 -11.80 22.72
CA ALA A 269 27.56 -10.46 23.01
C ALA A 269 26.14 -10.26 22.50
N LEU A 270 25.85 -10.73 21.27
CA LEU A 270 24.51 -10.64 20.70
C LEU A 270 23.48 -11.51 21.43
N ILE A 271 23.88 -12.71 21.88
CA ILE A 271 23.05 -13.56 22.75
C ILE A 271 22.74 -12.84 24.06
N ALA A 272 23.78 -12.34 24.76
CA ALA A 272 23.60 -11.59 26.00
C ALA A 272 22.71 -10.35 25.83
N ARG A 273 22.81 -9.67 24.67
CA ARG A 273 21.91 -8.56 24.32
C ARG A 273 20.46 -9.03 24.24
N ALA A 274 20.18 -10.11 23.50
CA ALA A 274 18.85 -10.66 23.36
C ALA A 274 18.27 -11.12 24.72
N ASP A 275 19.07 -11.77 25.54
CA ASP A 275 18.68 -12.24 26.88
C ASP A 275 18.37 -11.08 27.84
N SER A 276 19.09 -9.97 27.71
CA SER A 276 18.86 -8.76 28.53
C SER A 276 17.74 -7.85 28.00
N GLY A 277 17.02 -8.27 26.97
CA GLY A 277 15.88 -7.52 26.43
C GLY A 277 16.19 -6.65 25.22
N GLY A 278 17.42 -6.64 24.73
CA GLY A 278 17.80 -6.00 23.47
C GLY A 278 17.43 -6.84 22.24
N MET A 279 17.87 -6.41 21.08
CA MET A 279 17.53 -7.03 19.79
C MET A 279 18.77 -7.27 18.93
N VAL A 280 18.81 -8.40 18.26
CA VAL A 280 19.75 -8.70 17.17
C VAL A 280 19.09 -8.28 15.85
N LEU A 281 19.79 -7.49 15.06
CA LEU A 281 19.29 -6.97 13.78
C LEU A 281 20.15 -7.44 12.61
N VAL A 282 19.51 -8.11 11.66
CA VAL A 282 20.12 -8.54 10.40
C VAL A 282 19.51 -7.77 9.25
N ASP A 283 20.34 -7.24 8.37
CA ASP A 283 19.96 -6.55 7.13
C ASP A 283 20.46 -7.37 5.93
N SER A 284 19.53 -7.84 5.09
CA SER A 284 19.83 -8.46 3.80
C SER A 284 19.43 -7.50 2.69
N ASP A 285 20.40 -6.87 2.07
CA ASP A 285 20.16 -5.94 0.99
C ASP A 285 21.27 -5.97 -0.07
N ILE A 286 21.02 -5.35 -1.20
CA ILE A 286 21.99 -5.23 -2.30
C ILE A 286 23.16 -4.32 -1.94
N TYR A 287 23.00 -3.48 -0.94
CA TYR A 287 24.01 -2.73 -0.19
C TYR A 287 23.42 -2.23 1.14
N PRO A 288 24.24 -1.89 2.14
CA PRO A 288 23.73 -1.41 3.42
C PRO A 288 22.90 -0.13 3.26
N VAL A 289 21.64 -0.15 3.69
CA VAL A 289 20.71 0.98 3.58
C VAL A 289 20.82 1.87 4.81
N GLU A 290 20.88 3.18 4.60
CA GLU A 290 20.92 4.13 5.70
C GLU A 290 19.52 4.41 6.27
N PRO A 291 19.35 4.46 7.61
CA PRO A 291 20.35 4.17 8.65
C PRO A 291 20.38 2.69 9.07
N LEU A 292 19.47 1.86 8.55
CA LEU A 292 19.27 0.49 9.04
C LEU A 292 20.54 -0.35 8.94
N GLY A 293 21.02 -0.61 7.71
CA GLY A 293 22.18 -1.45 7.45
C GLY A 293 23.51 -0.78 7.81
N THR A 294 23.59 0.55 7.71
CA THR A 294 24.85 1.27 7.95
C THR A 294 25.09 1.61 9.43
N ARG A 295 24.02 1.68 10.23
CA ARG A 295 24.12 2.17 11.61
C ARG A 295 23.65 1.19 12.66
N TYR A 296 22.61 0.39 12.38
CA TYR A 296 21.93 -0.40 13.40
C TYR A 296 22.08 -1.91 13.22
N ALA A 297 22.29 -2.40 11.99
CA ALA A 297 22.41 -3.82 11.75
C ALA A 297 23.69 -4.40 12.38
N ASP A 298 23.54 -5.49 13.11
CA ASP A 298 24.65 -6.27 13.66
C ASP A 298 25.29 -7.16 12.61
N ILE A 299 24.48 -7.61 11.66
CA ILE A 299 24.88 -8.50 10.57
C ILE A 299 24.30 -7.93 9.27
N VAL A 300 25.16 -7.73 8.29
CA VAL A 300 24.76 -7.33 6.93
C VAL A 300 25.07 -8.48 5.99
N LEU A 301 24.05 -8.96 5.28
CA LEU A 301 24.17 -10.04 4.31
C LEU A 301 24.00 -9.46 2.90
N PRO A 302 25.01 -9.56 2.02
CA PRO A 302 24.88 -9.05 0.67
C PRO A 302 23.91 -9.92 -0.15
N ALA A 303 22.89 -9.30 -0.70
CA ALA A 303 21.88 -9.94 -1.50
C ALA A 303 22.15 -9.79 -3.00
N ALA A 304 21.93 -10.86 -3.75
CA ALA A 304 21.93 -10.82 -5.21
C ALA A 304 20.67 -10.09 -5.73
N THR A 305 20.86 -9.16 -6.66
CA THR A 305 19.76 -8.44 -7.29
C THR A 305 19.25 -9.16 -8.54
N TRP A 306 18.18 -8.63 -9.14
CA TRP A 306 17.70 -9.12 -10.43
C TRP A 306 18.78 -8.97 -11.52
N GLY A 307 18.93 -10.00 -12.35
CA GLY A 307 20.03 -10.10 -13.31
C GLY A 307 21.22 -10.88 -12.77
N GLU A 308 21.40 -10.97 -11.46
CA GLU A 308 22.44 -11.76 -10.78
C GLU A 308 21.95 -13.14 -10.35
N ALA A 309 20.62 -13.34 -10.32
CA ALA A 309 19.96 -14.61 -10.09
C ALA A 309 18.69 -14.72 -10.94
N ASP A 310 18.27 -15.96 -11.24
CA ASP A 310 16.96 -16.21 -11.83
C ASP A 310 15.88 -15.92 -10.81
N PHE A 311 14.86 -15.15 -11.20
CA PHE A 311 13.68 -14.95 -10.37
C PHE A 311 12.40 -14.82 -11.20
N THR A 312 11.28 -15.18 -10.59
CA THR A 312 9.96 -15.06 -11.19
C THR A 312 9.21 -13.86 -10.62
N ARG A 313 8.38 -13.24 -11.43
CA ARG A 313 7.57 -12.10 -11.03
C ARG A 313 6.14 -12.24 -11.56
N CYS A 314 5.18 -11.96 -10.68
CA CYS A 314 3.77 -11.89 -11.01
C CYS A 314 3.19 -10.57 -10.47
N ASN A 315 2.94 -9.61 -11.36
CA ASN A 315 2.47 -8.27 -10.99
C ASN A 315 0.96 -8.22 -10.76
N GLY A 316 0.44 -7.01 -10.58
CA GLY A 316 -0.98 -6.72 -10.44
C GLY A 316 -1.83 -7.21 -11.62
N GLU A 317 -1.26 -7.30 -12.81
CA GLU A 317 -1.89 -7.93 -13.99
C GLU A 317 -1.90 -9.47 -13.96
N ARG A 318 -1.35 -10.08 -12.93
CA ARG A 318 -1.22 -11.54 -12.75
C ARG A 318 -0.38 -12.22 -13.84
N ARG A 319 0.47 -11.51 -14.53
CA ARG A 319 1.35 -12.06 -15.56
C ARG A 319 2.63 -12.60 -14.92
N LEU A 320 2.82 -13.90 -15.01
CA LEU A 320 3.99 -14.60 -14.54
C LEU A 320 5.08 -14.58 -15.62
N ARG A 321 6.25 -14.09 -15.25
CA ARG A 321 7.44 -14.02 -16.11
C ARG A 321 8.66 -14.52 -15.34
N LEU A 322 9.62 -15.06 -16.07
CA LEU A 322 10.97 -15.29 -15.59
C LEU A 322 11.88 -14.14 -16.03
N TYR A 323 12.63 -13.63 -15.09
CA TYR A 323 13.74 -12.73 -15.31
C TYR A 323 15.02 -13.55 -15.11
N GLY A 324 15.65 -13.90 -16.21
CA GLY A 324 16.84 -14.76 -16.19
C GLY A 324 18.08 -14.03 -15.74
N ARG A 325 18.97 -14.74 -15.06
CA ARG A 325 20.31 -14.29 -14.75
C ARG A 325 21.07 -13.96 -16.03
N PHE A 326 21.81 -12.85 -16.04
CA PHE A 326 22.67 -12.43 -17.13
C PHE A 326 24.08 -11.97 -16.68
N CYS A 327 24.32 -11.87 -15.38
CA CYS A 327 25.63 -11.57 -14.79
C CYS A 327 25.83 -12.35 -13.49
N ASP A 328 27.07 -12.43 -13.03
CA ASP A 328 27.39 -13.02 -11.74
C ASP A 328 27.10 -12.04 -10.61
N ALA A 329 26.65 -12.56 -9.47
CA ALA A 329 26.52 -11.77 -8.27
C ALA A 329 27.91 -11.37 -7.75
N PRO A 330 28.12 -10.11 -7.32
CA PRO A 330 29.43 -9.65 -6.86
C PRO A 330 29.80 -10.25 -5.49
N GLY A 331 31.06 -10.56 -5.30
CA GLY A 331 31.62 -10.99 -4.01
C GLY A 331 30.90 -12.18 -3.39
N GLN A 332 30.35 -11.98 -2.20
CA GLN A 332 29.61 -13.01 -1.44
C GLN A 332 28.08 -12.90 -1.58
N ALA A 333 27.59 -12.06 -2.47
CA ALA A 333 26.15 -11.84 -2.64
C ALA A 333 25.43 -13.13 -3.06
N GLN A 334 24.34 -13.43 -2.37
CA GLN A 334 23.51 -14.61 -2.58
C GLN A 334 22.04 -14.22 -2.72
N PRO A 335 21.23 -15.02 -3.45
CA PRO A 335 19.79 -14.82 -3.46
C PRO A 335 19.19 -14.97 -2.06
N ASP A 336 18.17 -14.21 -1.72
CA ASP A 336 17.51 -14.23 -0.41
C ASP A 336 17.07 -15.64 0.02
N TRP A 337 16.55 -16.45 -0.92
CA TRP A 337 16.12 -17.82 -0.63
C TRP A 337 17.28 -18.68 -0.10
N TRP A 338 18.51 -18.46 -0.57
CA TRP A 338 19.70 -19.19 -0.11
C TRP A 338 20.02 -18.83 1.35
N ALA A 339 19.98 -17.54 1.70
CA ALA A 339 20.22 -17.10 3.06
C ALA A 339 19.18 -17.67 4.04
N VAL A 340 17.91 -17.65 3.66
CA VAL A 340 16.81 -18.24 4.44
C VAL A 340 17.03 -19.75 4.62
N GLN A 341 17.38 -20.46 3.55
CA GLN A 341 17.67 -21.90 3.61
C GLN A 341 18.87 -22.22 4.53
N ALA A 342 19.95 -21.47 4.39
CA ALA A 342 21.15 -21.67 5.20
C ALA A 342 20.85 -21.47 6.70
N PHE A 343 20.05 -20.48 7.02
CA PHE A 343 19.58 -20.23 8.38
C PHE A 343 18.66 -21.36 8.87
N ALA A 344 17.67 -21.74 8.09
CA ALA A 344 16.73 -22.80 8.44
C ALA A 344 17.43 -24.16 8.69
N ARG A 345 18.45 -24.49 7.90
CA ARG A 345 19.26 -25.69 8.11
C ARG A 345 19.96 -25.68 9.45
N ARG A 346 20.54 -24.54 9.86
CA ARG A 346 21.17 -24.39 11.18
C ARG A 346 20.18 -24.46 12.33
N MET A 347 18.94 -24.10 12.07
CA MET A 347 17.84 -24.22 13.05
C MET A 347 17.21 -25.62 13.10
N GLY A 348 17.76 -26.60 12.37
CA GLY A 348 17.25 -27.98 12.35
C GLY A 348 16.11 -28.26 11.38
N PHE A 349 15.81 -27.33 10.47
CA PHE A 349 14.72 -27.46 9.48
C PHE A 349 15.22 -27.79 8.08
N GLY A 350 16.42 -28.35 7.93
CA GLY A 350 17.05 -28.57 6.63
C GLY A 350 16.27 -29.45 5.67
N ASP A 351 15.53 -30.43 6.19
CA ASP A 351 14.65 -31.32 5.45
C ASP A 351 13.48 -30.58 4.77
N LYS A 352 13.00 -29.50 5.41
CA LYS A 352 11.89 -28.66 4.91
C LYS A 352 12.35 -27.59 3.90
N PHE A 353 13.64 -27.34 3.81
CA PHE A 353 14.26 -26.34 2.95
C PHE A 353 15.32 -27.01 2.06
N ALA A 354 14.91 -28.02 1.30
CA ALA A 354 15.81 -28.84 0.50
C ALA A 354 16.10 -28.27 -0.91
N TRP A 355 15.88 -27.01 -1.13
CA TRP A 355 16.07 -26.34 -2.42
C TRP A 355 17.53 -26.36 -2.86
N LYS A 356 17.77 -26.61 -4.13
CA LYS A 356 19.09 -26.58 -4.77
C LYS A 356 19.29 -25.28 -5.56
N ASN A 357 18.22 -24.69 -6.04
CA ASN A 357 18.22 -23.49 -6.87
C ASN A 357 16.87 -22.76 -6.80
N GLY A 358 16.76 -21.60 -7.47
CA GLY A 358 15.52 -20.80 -7.49
C GLY A 358 14.33 -21.49 -8.17
N ASN A 359 14.59 -22.43 -9.09
CA ASN A 359 13.51 -23.21 -9.69
C ASN A 359 12.82 -24.14 -8.68
N ASP A 360 13.57 -24.73 -7.77
CA ASP A 360 12.98 -25.61 -6.74
C ASP A 360 12.02 -24.82 -5.84
N VAL A 361 12.40 -23.58 -5.46
CA VAL A 361 11.53 -22.66 -4.73
C VAL A 361 10.27 -22.32 -5.53
N PHE A 362 10.43 -22.04 -6.81
CA PHE A 362 9.32 -21.72 -7.72
C PHE A 362 8.36 -22.91 -7.87
N GLU A 363 8.86 -24.11 -8.06
CA GLU A 363 8.03 -25.31 -8.23
C GLU A 363 7.34 -25.74 -6.93
N GLU A 364 7.98 -25.54 -5.78
CA GLU A 364 7.34 -25.74 -4.49
C GLU A 364 6.16 -24.76 -4.30
N ALA A 365 6.39 -23.46 -4.57
CA ALA A 365 5.36 -22.44 -4.44
C ALA A 365 4.14 -22.69 -5.34
N ALA A 366 4.31 -23.37 -6.48
CA ALA A 366 3.21 -23.74 -7.37
C ALA A 366 2.14 -24.57 -6.67
N ARG A 367 2.55 -25.51 -5.80
CA ARG A 367 1.63 -26.38 -5.05
C ARG A 367 0.67 -25.58 -4.15
N TYR A 368 1.18 -24.51 -3.54
CA TYR A 368 0.43 -23.64 -2.64
C TYR A 368 -0.36 -22.55 -3.37
N SER A 369 -0.09 -22.32 -4.65
CA SER A 369 -0.81 -21.35 -5.47
C SER A 369 -2.18 -21.85 -5.92
N ARG A 370 -2.45 -23.16 -5.83
CA ARG A 370 -3.66 -23.80 -6.37
C ARG A 370 -4.96 -23.16 -5.87
N GLY A 371 -5.85 -22.90 -6.82
CA GLY A 371 -7.16 -22.30 -6.56
C GLY A 371 -7.13 -20.81 -6.20
N SER A 372 -5.96 -20.17 -6.28
CA SER A 372 -5.81 -18.72 -6.11
C SER A 372 -5.85 -18.00 -7.46
N PRO A 373 -6.02 -16.66 -7.48
CA PRO A 373 -5.87 -15.88 -8.71
C PRO A 373 -4.46 -15.95 -9.32
N TYR A 374 -3.50 -16.50 -8.60
CA TYR A 374 -2.10 -16.63 -8.99
C TYR A 374 -1.70 -18.08 -9.22
N ASP A 375 -2.67 -18.98 -9.40
CA ASP A 375 -2.44 -20.41 -9.62
C ASP A 375 -1.64 -20.64 -10.91
N TYR A 376 -0.48 -21.27 -10.78
CA TYR A 376 0.37 -21.68 -11.91
C TYR A 376 0.80 -23.15 -11.81
N PHE A 377 0.09 -23.94 -11.03
CA PHE A 377 0.41 -25.35 -10.83
C PHE A 377 0.46 -26.13 -12.14
N GLU A 378 -0.51 -25.91 -13.04
CA GLU A 378 -0.54 -26.59 -14.34
C GLU A 378 0.63 -26.21 -15.27
N LEU A 379 1.27 -25.06 -15.06
CA LEU A 379 2.50 -24.72 -15.78
C LEU A 379 3.64 -25.64 -15.36
N VAL A 380 3.81 -25.87 -14.05
CA VAL A 380 4.85 -26.79 -13.54
C VAL A 380 4.58 -28.23 -13.97
N GLU A 381 3.32 -28.67 -13.94
CA GLU A 381 2.95 -30.00 -14.43
C GLU A 381 3.20 -30.15 -15.94
N GLN A 382 2.98 -29.11 -16.73
CA GLN A 382 3.29 -29.13 -18.15
C GLN A 382 4.80 -29.19 -18.40
N ALA A 383 5.59 -28.41 -17.67
CA ALA A 383 7.04 -28.48 -17.73
C ALA A 383 7.56 -29.88 -17.45
N ARG A 384 7.03 -30.56 -16.42
CA ARG A 384 7.38 -31.96 -16.11
C ARG A 384 7.04 -32.94 -17.21
N ARG A 385 5.88 -32.79 -17.88
CA ARG A 385 5.51 -33.62 -19.04
C ARG A 385 6.50 -33.44 -20.20
N GLU A 386 6.99 -32.22 -20.38
CA GLU A 386 7.99 -31.89 -21.41
C GLU A 386 9.44 -32.15 -20.95
N ARG A 387 9.62 -32.70 -19.74
CA ARG A 387 10.92 -33.03 -19.15
C ARG A 387 11.87 -31.84 -19.03
N VAL A 388 11.29 -30.67 -18.71
CA VAL A 388 12.03 -29.44 -18.44
C VAL A 388 11.63 -28.88 -17.07
N THR A 389 12.40 -27.93 -16.56
CA THR A 389 12.07 -27.21 -15.32
C THR A 389 10.99 -26.14 -15.55
N GLY A 390 10.30 -25.72 -14.48
CA GLY A 390 9.34 -24.63 -14.55
C GLY A 390 9.95 -23.32 -15.05
N HIS A 391 11.16 -22.99 -14.62
CA HIS A 391 11.90 -21.83 -15.12
C HIS A 391 12.25 -21.95 -16.61
N GLU A 392 12.65 -23.12 -17.06
CA GLU A 392 12.94 -23.33 -18.47
C GLU A 392 11.70 -23.22 -19.33
N TYR A 393 10.57 -23.74 -18.86
CA TYR A 393 9.29 -23.58 -19.55
C TYR A 393 8.90 -22.10 -19.66
N LEU A 394 9.02 -21.32 -18.57
CA LEU A 394 8.79 -19.87 -18.59
C LEU A 394 9.74 -19.13 -19.56
N ARG A 395 11.01 -19.56 -19.64
CA ARG A 395 11.98 -18.99 -20.57
C ARG A 395 11.56 -19.18 -22.03
N ARG A 396 10.97 -20.33 -22.37
CA ARG A 396 10.40 -20.60 -23.69
C ARG A 396 9.21 -19.71 -24.02
N LEU A 397 8.40 -19.29 -23.01
CA LEU A 397 7.32 -18.34 -23.19
C LEU A 397 7.80 -16.90 -23.42
N GLY A 398 9.09 -16.63 -23.21
CA GLY A 398 9.70 -15.32 -23.43
C GLY A 398 9.18 -14.20 -22.55
N GLY A 399 9.33 -12.96 -23.02
CA GLY A 399 8.92 -11.75 -22.30
C GLY A 399 7.41 -11.62 -22.10
N ASP A 400 6.62 -12.29 -22.91
CA ASP A 400 5.16 -12.29 -22.77
C ASP A 400 4.70 -13.08 -21.55
N GLY A 401 5.44 -14.12 -21.15
CA GLY A 401 5.07 -14.97 -20.01
C GLY A 401 3.65 -15.54 -20.14
N ILE A 402 2.99 -15.79 -19.01
CA ILE A 402 1.63 -16.30 -18.99
C ILE A 402 0.80 -15.62 -17.88
N GLN A 403 -0.46 -15.30 -18.16
CA GLN A 403 -1.36 -14.75 -17.12
C GLN A 403 -1.97 -15.85 -16.28
N THR A 404 -1.76 -15.77 -14.96
CA THR A 404 -2.40 -16.65 -13.99
C THR A 404 -3.89 -16.29 -13.78
N PRO A 405 -4.76 -17.20 -13.35
CA PRO A 405 -4.53 -18.63 -13.19
C PRO A 405 -4.19 -19.34 -14.51
N VAL A 406 -3.27 -20.30 -14.42
CA VAL A 406 -2.92 -21.15 -15.55
C VAL A 406 -3.75 -22.43 -15.47
N TRP A 407 -4.28 -22.87 -16.58
CA TRP A 407 -5.11 -24.05 -16.67
C TRP A 407 -4.74 -24.94 -17.87
N ARG A 408 -5.08 -26.19 -17.76
CA ARG A 408 -4.79 -27.17 -18.80
C ARG A 408 -5.80 -27.10 -19.93
N GLN A 409 -5.32 -27.03 -21.15
CA GLN A 409 -6.12 -27.07 -22.38
C GLN A 409 -5.63 -28.19 -23.29
N GLY A 410 -6.26 -29.37 -23.21
CA GLY A 410 -5.80 -30.55 -23.93
C GLY A 410 -4.38 -30.96 -23.52
N ASN A 411 -3.45 -30.97 -24.45
CA ASN A 411 -2.05 -31.30 -24.23
C ASN A 411 -1.15 -30.09 -23.90
N THR A 412 -1.71 -28.90 -23.83
CA THR A 412 -0.99 -27.66 -23.53
C THR A 412 -1.63 -26.92 -22.35
N ILE A 413 -1.14 -25.73 -22.08
CA ILE A 413 -1.67 -24.85 -21.04
C ILE A 413 -2.15 -23.52 -21.64
N ALA A 414 -3.09 -22.88 -20.98
CA ALA A 414 -3.55 -21.54 -21.29
C ALA A 414 -3.59 -20.67 -20.04
N GLY A 415 -3.40 -19.37 -20.23
CA GLY A 415 -3.53 -18.37 -19.17
C GLY A 415 -4.93 -17.77 -19.12
N THR A 416 -5.26 -17.10 -18.02
CA THR A 416 -6.53 -16.40 -17.80
C THR A 416 -6.37 -14.90 -17.97
N VAL A 417 -6.72 -14.38 -19.12
CA VAL A 417 -6.56 -12.96 -19.45
C VAL A 417 -7.44 -12.06 -18.57
N ARG A 418 -8.68 -12.47 -18.32
CA ARG A 418 -9.66 -11.72 -17.54
C ARG A 418 -10.20 -12.55 -16.40
N LEU A 419 -9.84 -12.16 -15.19
CA LEU A 419 -10.45 -12.72 -13.99
C LEU A 419 -11.89 -12.22 -13.89
N HIS A 420 -12.81 -13.05 -13.41
CA HIS A 420 -14.24 -12.75 -13.24
C HIS A 420 -15.02 -12.47 -14.55
N ASP A 421 -14.47 -12.75 -15.71
CA ASP A 421 -15.22 -12.66 -16.98
C ASP A 421 -15.81 -14.05 -17.32
N PRO A 422 -17.13 -14.24 -17.19
CA PRO A 422 -17.76 -15.55 -17.45
C PRO A 422 -17.60 -15.98 -18.90
N LEU A 423 -17.45 -15.06 -19.84
CA LEU A 423 -17.24 -15.38 -21.25
C LEU A 423 -15.84 -15.96 -21.53
N THR A 424 -14.86 -15.63 -20.70
CA THR A 424 -13.50 -16.17 -20.81
C THR A 424 -13.43 -17.66 -20.48
N ARG A 425 -14.47 -18.18 -19.83
CA ARG A 425 -14.53 -19.54 -19.26
C ARG A 425 -15.60 -20.42 -19.82
N GLN A 426 -16.29 -19.98 -20.81
CA GLN A 426 -17.27 -20.78 -21.49
C GLN A 426 -16.54 -21.99 -22.11
N GLY A 427 -16.88 -23.20 -21.60
CA GLY A 427 -16.25 -24.44 -22.05
C GLY A 427 -14.94 -24.83 -21.36
N GLU A 428 -14.42 -24.04 -20.41
CA GLU A 428 -13.27 -24.45 -19.61
C GLU A 428 -13.68 -25.55 -18.63
N PRO A 429 -13.11 -26.75 -18.71
CA PRO A 429 -13.38 -27.78 -17.72
C PRO A 429 -12.91 -27.30 -16.36
N GLY A 430 -13.73 -27.44 -15.35
CA GLY A 430 -13.55 -27.03 -13.96
C GLY A 430 -12.19 -27.16 -13.28
N ALA A 431 -11.09 -26.94 -14.00
CA ALA A 431 -9.74 -26.79 -13.48
C ALA A 431 -9.71 -25.73 -12.37
N PHE A 432 -10.52 -24.72 -12.53
CA PHE A 432 -10.75 -23.72 -11.51
C PHE A 432 -12.14 -23.89 -10.94
N ARG A 433 -12.32 -24.79 -10.07
CA ARG A 433 -13.52 -24.95 -9.24
C ARG A 433 -13.78 -23.73 -8.36
N ASN A 434 -12.99 -22.68 -8.53
CA ASN A 434 -13.02 -21.51 -7.70
C ASN A 434 -13.99 -20.47 -8.30
N LYS A 435 -14.98 -20.08 -7.50
CA LYS A 435 -15.92 -19.00 -7.80
C LYS A 435 -15.24 -17.68 -8.18
N LEU A 436 -13.98 -17.46 -7.77
CA LEU A 436 -13.18 -16.30 -8.11
C LEU A 436 -13.04 -16.03 -9.61
N LEU A 437 -13.14 -17.05 -10.41
CA LEU A 437 -12.87 -16.94 -11.82
C LEU A 437 -14.09 -16.61 -12.67
N ASN A 438 -15.28 -17.01 -12.19
CA ASN A 438 -16.54 -16.81 -12.91
C ASN A 438 -17.46 -15.78 -12.26
N ALA A 439 -17.10 -15.31 -11.07
CA ALA A 439 -17.94 -14.45 -10.26
C ALA A 439 -17.09 -13.70 -9.22
N PHE A 440 -17.70 -12.84 -8.45
CA PHE A 440 -17.05 -12.18 -7.33
C PHE A 440 -16.71 -13.20 -6.22
N ASN A 441 -15.63 -12.93 -5.48
CA ASN A 441 -15.18 -13.81 -4.39
C ASN A 441 -15.99 -13.60 -3.11
N THR A 442 -17.27 -13.90 -3.18
CA THR A 442 -18.26 -13.86 -2.10
C THR A 442 -18.97 -15.19 -2.01
N HIS A 443 -19.76 -15.41 -0.98
CA HIS A 443 -20.55 -16.66 -0.86
C HIS A 443 -21.53 -16.85 -2.03
N SER A 444 -22.22 -15.78 -2.42
CA SER A 444 -23.18 -15.81 -3.54
C SER A 444 -22.51 -15.76 -4.91
N GLY A 445 -21.22 -15.45 -4.97
CA GLY A 445 -20.52 -15.15 -6.23
C GLY A 445 -20.90 -13.80 -6.84
N LYS A 446 -21.63 -12.95 -6.13
CA LYS A 446 -22.01 -11.60 -6.55
C LYS A 446 -21.32 -10.53 -5.72
N ALA A 447 -21.23 -9.33 -6.23
CA ALA A 447 -20.67 -8.20 -5.52
C ALA A 447 -21.57 -7.77 -4.37
N VAL A 448 -21.00 -7.55 -3.21
CA VAL A 448 -21.68 -6.97 -2.04
C VAL A 448 -21.33 -5.50 -1.97
N LEU A 449 -22.32 -4.64 -1.95
CA LEU A 449 -22.13 -3.22 -1.71
C LEU A 449 -21.90 -2.96 -0.22
N LEU A 450 -21.08 -1.98 0.09
CA LEU A 450 -20.76 -1.59 1.46
C LEU A 450 -21.19 -0.15 1.69
N LYS A 451 -22.04 0.06 2.68
CA LYS A 451 -22.38 1.40 3.18
C LYS A 451 -21.18 1.90 3.97
N THR A 452 -20.48 2.87 3.44
CA THR A 452 -19.26 3.41 4.03
C THR A 452 -19.51 4.84 4.53
N PRO A 453 -20.06 5.02 5.74
CA PRO A 453 -20.21 6.35 6.29
C PRO A 453 -18.83 6.96 6.50
N TRP A 454 -18.65 8.16 5.99
CA TRP A 454 -17.35 8.85 6.09
C TRP A 454 -16.98 9.14 7.55
N ASN A 455 -17.96 9.43 8.39
CA ASN A 455 -17.83 9.90 9.77
C ASN A 455 -18.16 8.83 10.82
N PHE A 456 -17.89 7.55 10.55
CA PHE A 456 -18.11 6.54 11.59
C PHE A 456 -17.16 6.76 12.79
N PRO A 457 -17.59 6.43 14.02
CA PRO A 457 -16.89 6.84 15.26
C PRO A 457 -15.40 6.50 15.29
N GLY A 458 -15.01 5.27 14.92
CA GLY A 458 -13.60 4.85 14.93
C GLY A 458 -12.68 5.59 13.95
N TRP A 459 -13.23 6.31 12.98
CA TRP A 459 -12.50 7.16 12.06
C TRP A 459 -12.57 8.63 12.43
N SER A 460 -13.76 9.14 12.72
CA SER A 460 -13.98 10.58 12.95
C SER A 460 -13.17 11.11 14.13
N GLU A 461 -13.06 10.35 15.20
CA GLU A 461 -12.23 10.68 16.36
C GLU A 461 -10.74 10.81 15.99
N PHE A 462 -10.22 9.81 15.28
CA PHE A 462 -8.83 9.84 14.80
C PHE A 462 -8.62 11.00 13.82
N TYR A 463 -9.54 11.18 12.86
CA TYR A 463 -9.42 12.23 11.85
C TYR A 463 -9.45 13.62 12.46
N ALA A 464 -10.35 13.85 13.44
CA ALA A 464 -10.39 15.12 14.18
C ALA A 464 -9.07 15.39 14.91
N ALA A 465 -8.51 14.36 15.56
CA ALA A 465 -7.22 14.46 16.26
C ALA A 465 -6.03 14.66 15.31
N ALA A 466 -6.10 14.15 14.09
CA ALA A 466 -5.03 14.20 13.09
C ALA A 466 -5.07 15.46 12.22
N GLN A 467 -6.15 16.24 12.24
CA GLN A 467 -6.27 17.45 11.43
C GLN A 467 -5.20 18.50 11.77
N PRO A 468 -4.72 19.28 10.78
CA PRO A 468 -3.89 20.44 11.02
C PRO A 468 -4.57 21.44 11.96
N ARG A 469 -3.83 21.93 12.94
CA ARG A 469 -4.28 22.95 13.87
C ARG A 469 -3.99 24.32 13.26
N LEU A 470 -5.03 25.02 12.86
CA LEU A 470 -4.92 26.31 12.16
C LEU A 470 -4.27 27.39 13.04
N GLU A 471 -4.53 27.38 14.34
CA GLU A 471 -3.94 28.29 15.32
C GLU A 471 -2.41 28.09 15.46
N LYS A 472 -1.90 26.91 15.10
CA LYS A 472 -0.47 26.60 15.04
C LYS A 472 0.11 26.71 13.63
N GLN A 473 -0.67 27.17 12.67
CA GLN A 473 -0.29 27.26 11.25
C GLN A 473 0.19 25.94 10.65
N GLU A 474 -0.35 24.81 11.12
CA GLU A 474 -0.03 23.51 10.58
C GLU A 474 -0.62 23.29 9.19
N LEU A 475 0.01 22.40 8.44
CA LEU A 475 -0.46 21.90 7.15
C LEU A 475 -0.67 20.38 7.24
N TRP A 476 -1.53 19.86 6.38
CA TRP A 476 -1.46 18.45 6.04
C TRP A 476 -0.09 18.15 5.41
N ILE A 477 0.59 17.14 5.91
CA ILE A 477 1.84 16.65 5.34
C ILE A 477 1.58 15.28 4.75
N THR A 478 1.38 15.24 3.45
CA THR A 478 1.30 13.98 2.72
C THR A 478 2.67 13.61 2.16
N ASN A 479 2.86 12.36 1.78
CA ASN A 479 4.12 11.92 1.20
C ASN A 479 3.90 11.16 -0.11
N GLY A 480 4.94 11.10 -0.92
CA GLY A 480 4.92 10.40 -2.19
C GLY A 480 6.32 10.09 -2.68
N ARG A 481 6.40 9.37 -3.78
CA ARG A 481 7.69 9.13 -4.44
C ARG A 481 8.19 10.37 -5.15
N ILE A 482 9.50 10.47 -5.24
CA ILE A 482 10.20 11.33 -6.18
C ILE A 482 10.50 10.46 -7.40
N ASN A 483 10.31 10.97 -8.61
CA ASN A 483 10.42 10.16 -9.84
C ASN A 483 11.84 9.61 -10.07
N GLU A 484 12.85 10.34 -9.64
CA GLU A 484 14.26 10.02 -9.82
C GLU A 484 14.73 8.90 -8.90
N VAL A 485 13.99 8.63 -7.82
CA VAL A 485 14.38 7.71 -6.76
C VAL A 485 13.48 6.48 -6.76
N TRP A 486 14.10 5.30 -6.80
CA TRP A 486 13.37 4.04 -6.80
C TRP A 486 12.86 3.67 -5.39
N GLN A 487 11.56 3.43 -5.26
CA GLN A 487 10.91 2.98 -4.02
C GLN A 487 11.31 3.85 -2.79
N SER A 488 11.93 3.24 -1.79
CA SER A 488 12.43 3.88 -0.58
C SER A 488 13.89 4.37 -0.68
N GLY A 489 14.45 4.45 -1.87
CA GLY A 489 15.80 4.96 -2.10
C GLY A 489 16.92 3.93 -1.89
N PHE A 490 16.57 2.66 -1.72
CA PHE A 490 17.55 1.61 -1.42
C PHE A 490 18.54 1.33 -2.57
N ASP A 491 18.19 1.66 -3.81
CA ASP A 491 19.00 1.41 -5.01
C ASP A 491 19.74 2.65 -5.55
N ASP A 492 19.61 3.80 -4.91
CA ASP A 492 20.07 5.06 -5.47
C ASP A 492 21.57 5.25 -5.43
N LEU A 493 22.25 4.61 -4.46
CA LEU A 493 23.72 4.65 -4.37
C LEU A 493 24.41 3.99 -5.57
N ARG A 494 23.74 3.04 -6.22
CA ARG A 494 24.25 2.33 -7.40
C ARG A 494 24.05 3.11 -8.71
N LYS A 495 23.31 4.20 -8.65
CA LYS A 495 23.01 5.06 -9.81
C LYS A 495 23.87 6.30 -9.73
N PRO A 496 24.97 6.39 -10.49
CA PRO A 496 25.88 7.56 -10.45
C PRO A 496 25.14 8.88 -10.66
N TYR A 497 24.16 8.87 -11.56
CA TYR A 497 23.32 10.01 -11.87
C TYR A 497 22.49 10.50 -10.66
N THR A 498 21.84 9.58 -9.93
CA THR A 498 21.06 9.93 -8.74
C THR A 498 21.99 10.32 -7.58
N ALA A 499 23.08 9.57 -7.40
CA ALA A 499 24.07 9.85 -6.36
C ALA A 499 24.75 11.22 -6.57
N ALA A 500 25.12 11.55 -7.81
CA ALA A 500 25.75 12.84 -8.14
C ALA A 500 24.83 14.05 -7.93
N ARG A 501 23.51 13.85 -8.00
CA ARG A 501 22.53 14.91 -7.74
C ARG A 501 22.38 15.24 -6.26
N GLY A 502 22.71 14.28 -5.37
CA GLY A 502 22.58 14.50 -3.93
C GLY A 502 21.20 15.02 -3.55
N LEU A 503 20.14 14.41 -4.09
CA LEU A 503 18.77 14.90 -3.94
C LEU A 503 18.42 15.04 -2.46
N PRO A 504 18.21 16.26 -1.95
CA PRO A 504 17.77 16.48 -0.59
C PRO A 504 16.32 16.01 -0.43
N GLN A 505 15.84 15.91 0.81
CA GLN A 505 14.42 15.86 1.04
C GLN A 505 13.76 17.12 0.50
N ILE A 506 12.72 16.99 -0.31
CA ILE A 506 11.99 18.10 -0.91
C ILE A 506 10.60 18.19 -0.28
N LEU A 507 10.18 19.40 0.05
CA LEU A 507 8.82 19.71 0.49
C LEU A 507 8.13 20.60 -0.55
N PHE A 508 7.21 20.02 -1.32
CA PHE A 508 6.35 20.80 -2.22
C PHE A 508 5.28 21.53 -1.44
N MET A 509 5.18 22.85 -1.64
CA MET A 509 4.24 23.72 -0.93
C MET A 509 3.49 24.62 -1.90
N ASN A 510 2.24 24.94 -1.58
CA ASN A 510 1.52 25.97 -2.30
C ASN A 510 2.18 27.35 -2.04
N PRO A 511 2.35 28.21 -3.06
CA PRO A 511 2.94 29.54 -2.90
C PRO A 511 2.26 30.45 -1.86
N GLU A 512 0.94 30.31 -1.68
CA GLU A 512 0.20 31.06 -0.67
C GLU A 512 0.57 30.60 0.75
N ASP A 513 0.65 29.30 0.98
CA ASP A 513 1.06 28.72 2.26
C ASP A 513 2.50 29.08 2.61
N ALA A 514 3.37 29.11 1.63
CA ALA A 514 4.78 29.50 1.78
C ALA A 514 4.91 31.00 2.13
N ARG A 515 4.20 31.88 1.41
CA ARG A 515 4.20 33.32 1.65
C ARG A 515 3.78 33.68 3.08
N ARG A 516 2.73 33.03 3.59
CA ARG A 516 2.26 33.21 4.98
C ARG A 516 3.32 32.87 6.04
N ARG A 517 4.34 32.09 5.65
CA ARG A 517 5.43 31.61 6.53
C ARG A 517 6.78 32.28 6.22
N GLY A 518 6.83 33.18 5.25
CA GLY A 518 8.06 33.81 4.81
C GLY A 518 9.04 32.81 4.19
N ILE A 519 8.54 31.78 3.50
CA ILE A 519 9.32 30.72 2.86
C ILE A 519 9.37 30.96 1.35
N GLU A 520 10.57 30.84 0.78
CA GLU A 520 10.82 30.89 -0.66
C GLU A 520 11.32 29.52 -1.18
N SER A 521 11.29 29.34 -2.51
CA SER A 521 11.87 28.12 -3.12
C SER A 521 13.37 28.07 -2.87
N GLY A 522 13.85 26.91 -2.43
CA GLY A 522 15.26 26.69 -2.08
C GLY A 522 15.56 26.84 -0.59
N ASP A 523 14.70 27.46 0.19
CA ASP A 523 14.88 27.58 1.63
C ASP A 523 14.95 26.23 2.30
N ARG A 524 15.85 26.08 3.26
CA ARG A 524 15.86 24.93 4.14
C ARG A 524 14.82 25.12 5.22
N VAL A 525 13.93 24.13 5.35
CA VAL A 525 12.79 24.18 6.25
C VAL A 525 12.79 22.97 7.18
N ARG A 526 12.18 23.14 8.36
CA ARG A 526 11.84 22.05 9.28
C ARG A 526 10.34 21.88 9.32
N VAL A 527 9.92 20.64 9.18
CA VAL A 527 8.52 20.23 9.42
C VAL A 527 8.49 19.53 10.76
N SER A 528 7.66 20.01 11.69
CA SER A 528 7.55 19.46 13.05
C SER A 528 6.10 19.18 13.43
N ASN A 529 5.87 18.03 14.05
CA ASN A 529 4.62 17.63 14.67
C ASN A 529 4.85 17.32 16.14
N ASP A 530 4.27 18.12 17.02
CA ASP A 530 4.39 17.95 18.48
C ASP A 530 3.46 16.87 19.04
N THR A 531 2.60 16.30 18.21
CA THR A 531 1.57 15.35 18.63
C THR A 531 1.43 14.24 17.58
N VAL A 532 2.39 13.33 17.56
CA VAL A 532 2.36 12.11 16.75
C VAL A 532 1.76 10.98 17.58
N TYR A 533 0.65 10.43 17.15
CA TYR A 533 -0.01 9.31 17.82
C TYR A 533 0.63 7.99 17.44
N VAL A 534 0.94 7.16 18.43
CA VAL A 534 1.60 5.86 18.26
C VAL A 534 0.83 4.80 19.04
N GLN A 535 0.17 3.91 18.31
CA GLN A 535 -0.55 2.79 18.91
C GLN A 535 0.39 1.60 19.10
N THR A 536 0.63 1.18 20.35
CA THR A 536 1.56 0.08 20.67
C THR A 536 0.93 -1.30 20.57
N GLY A 537 -0.37 -1.42 20.73
CA GLY A 537 -1.07 -2.68 20.66
C GLY A 537 -2.57 -2.49 20.60
N MET A 538 -3.28 -3.60 20.49
CA MET A 538 -4.74 -3.64 20.56
C MET A 538 -5.13 -4.64 21.63
N PRO A 539 -5.88 -4.24 22.67
CA PRO A 539 -6.31 -5.16 23.71
C PRO A 539 -7.26 -6.22 23.13
N LEU A 540 -7.13 -7.45 23.63
CA LEU A 540 -8.08 -8.52 23.35
C LEU A 540 -9.28 -8.41 24.28
N GLY A 541 -10.46 -8.75 23.79
CA GLY A 541 -11.67 -8.82 24.61
C GLY A 541 -12.33 -7.47 24.93
N VAL A 542 -11.87 -6.38 24.32
CA VAL A 542 -12.51 -5.07 24.46
C VAL A 542 -13.72 -4.94 23.55
N THR A 543 -14.64 -4.08 23.93
CA THR A 543 -15.80 -3.74 23.12
C THR A 543 -15.38 -2.89 21.91
N GLU A 544 -16.26 -2.81 20.92
CA GLU A 544 -16.05 -1.96 19.76
C GLU A 544 -15.85 -0.48 20.12
N HIS A 545 -16.57 -0.01 21.13
CA HIS A 545 -16.44 1.35 21.65
C HIS A 545 -15.05 1.60 22.25
N GLU A 546 -14.53 0.65 23.02
CA GLU A 546 -13.19 0.76 23.63
C GLU A 546 -12.06 0.66 22.58
N MET A 547 -12.34 0.14 21.41
CA MET A 547 -11.40 0.08 20.28
C MET A 547 -11.39 1.36 19.43
N ASN A 548 -12.27 2.30 19.67
CA ASN A 548 -12.23 3.61 19.03
C ASN A 548 -10.98 4.38 19.48
N PHE A 549 -10.58 5.36 18.68
CA PHE A 549 -9.35 6.11 18.92
C PHE A 549 -9.29 6.71 20.34
N ASN A 550 -10.35 7.37 20.79
CA ASN A 550 -10.41 7.98 22.12
C ASN A 550 -10.36 6.93 23.23
N GLY A 551 -11.02 5.79 23.06
CA GLY A 551 -10.97 4.69 24.02
C GLY A 551 -9.56 4.10 24.16
N LEU A 552 -8.88 3.87 23.03
CA LEU A 552 -7.50 3.38 23.01
C LEU A 552 -6.52 4.40 23.60
N LEU A 553 -6.73 5.68 23.36
CA LEU A 553 -5.93 6.77 23.94
C LEU A 553 -6.11 6.84 25.47
N ALA A 554 -7.34 6.84 25.94
CA ALA A 554 -7.66 6.86 27.38
C ALA A 554 -7.13 5.63 28.13
N ALA A 555 -7.14 4.47 27.49
CA ALA A 555 -6.59 3.24 28.04
C ALA A 555 -5.05 3.12 27.94
N GLY A 556 -4.35 4.12 27.40
CA GLY A 556 -2.90 4.14 27.28
C GLY A 556 -2.34 3.22 26.16
N HIS A 557 -3.20 2.72 25.27
CA HIS A 557 -2.79 1.92 24.12
C HIS A 557 -2.31 2.78 22.94
N ILE A 558 -2.62 4.08 22.95
CA ILE A 558 -2.05 5.08 22.07
C ILE A 558 -1.24 6.05 22.91
N ARG A 559 0.01 6.26 22.56
CA ARG A 559 0.91 7.24 23.16
C ARG A 559 1.08 8.42 22.22
N VAL A 560 1.44 9.57 22.80
CA VAL A 560 1.81 10.77 22.08
C VAL A 560 3.32 10.90 22.08
N THR A 561 3.91 11.19 20.94
CA THR A 561 5.32 11.51 20.75
C THR A 561 5.45 12.70 19.80
N GLN A 562 6.68 13.09 19.51
CA GLN A 562 7.01 14.16 18.58
C GLN A 562 7.80 13.59 17.41
N GLY A 563 7.68 14.23 16.24
CA GLY A 563 8.45 13.89 15.08
C GLY A 563 8.79 15.12 14.25
N SER A 564 9.90 15.07 13.54
CA SER A 564 10.31 16.17 12.66
C SER A 564 11.19 15.67 11.52
N PHE A 565 11.23 16.43 10.45
CA PHE A 565 12.20 16.24 9.38
C PHE A 565 12.58 17.57 8.74
N GLU A 566 13.73 17.61 8.10
CA GLU A 566 14.19 18.77 7.36
C GLU A 566 14.06 18.54 5.86
N ALA A 567 13.80 19.61 5.12
CA ALA A 567 13.62 19.54 3.67
C ALA A 567 14.04 20.86 3.02
N VAL A 568 14.19 20.82 1.71
CA VAL A 568 14.27 22.02 0.87
C VAL A 568 12.87 22.33 0.34
N ALA A 569 12.40 23.54 0.57
CA ALA A 569 11.10 23.99 0.10
C ALA A 569 11.09 24.16 -1.43
N MET A 570 10.06 23.64 -2.07
CA MET A 570 9.77 23.86 -3.49
C MET A 570 8.35 24.40 -3.62
N LEU A 571 8.23 25.63 -4.09
CA LEU A 571 6.92 26.23 -4.31
C LEU A 571 6.32 25.69 -5.60
N ASP A 572 5.12 25.12 -5.47
CA ASP A 572 4.38 24.51 -6.58
C ASP A 572 2.91 24.98 -6.56
N PRO A 573 2.49 25.80 -7.52
CA PRO A 573 1.10 26.26 -7.60
C PRO A 573 0.10 25.11 -7.86
N GLY A 574 0.60 23.96 -8.27
CA GLY A 574 -0.19 22.73 -8.38
C GLY A 574 -0.50 22.06 -7.04
N MET A 575 0.16 22.45 -5.96
CA MET A 575 -0.22 21.97 -4.63
C MET A 575 -1.49 22.65 -4.16
N ARG A 576 -2.44 21.85 -3.63
CA ARG A 576 -3.62 22.39 -2.97
C ARG A 576 -3.21 23.24 -1.75
N PRO A 577 -3.76 24.45 -1.53
CA PRO A 577 -3.56 25.20 -0.28
C PRO A 577 -3.94 24.36 0.96
N GLY A 578 -3.16 24.48 2.03
CA GLY A 578 -3.32 23.72 3.26
C GLY A 578 -2.68 22.32 3.24
N VAL A 579 -2.05 21.93 2.13
CA VAL A 579 -1.38 20.63 1.98
C VAL A 579 0.04 20.83 1.47
N ALA A 580 1.01 20.16 2.11
CA ALA A 580 2.37 20.04 1.60
C ALA A 580 2.70 18.55 1.33
N LYS A 581 3.60 18.29 0.37
CA LYS A 581 3.99 16.94 -0.03
C LYS A 581 5.49 16.76 0.08
N ALA A 582 5.93 15.74 0.80
CA ALA A 582 7.34 15.37 0.92
C ALA A 582 7.67 14.06 0.20
N GLY A 583 8.93 13.84 -0.13
CA GLY A 583 9.43 12.54 -0.56
C GLY A 583 9.48 11.57 0.63
N PHE A 584 8.89 10.37 0.52
CA PHE A 584 9.01 9.40 1.62
C PHE A 584 10.35 8.65 1.61
N ASN A 585 11.11 8.77 0.56
CA ASN A 585 12.31 8.01 0.24
C ASN A 585 13.61 8.82 0.34
N ALA A 586 13.59 9.95 0.98
CA ALA A 586 14.81 10.72 1.25
C ALA A 586 15.61 10.12 2.39
N ARG A 587 16.93 10.12 2.28
CA ARG A 587 17.83 9.58 3.28
C ARG A 587 17.98 10.53 4.45
N GLY A 588 18.07 9.98 5.66
CA GLY A 588 18.39 10.74 6.88
C GLY A 588 17.34 11.77 7.29
N SER A 589 16.26 11.96 6.51
CA SER A 589 15.22 12.92 6.80
C SER A 589 13.85 12.35 6.38
N HIS A 590 13.22 11.66 7.31
CA HIS A 590 12.07 10.82 7.01
C HIS A 590 10.73 11.57 7.12
N ALA A 591 10.07 11.83 6.00
CA ALA A 591 8.75 12.47 5.98
C ALA A 591 7.70 11.74 6.85
N ASN A 592 7.86 10.46 7.09
CA ASN A 592 6.99 9.66 7.94
C ASN A 592 7.17 9.94 9.44
N ALA A 593 8.17 10.71 9.85
CA ALA A 593 8.35 11.14 11.25
C ALA A 593 7.11 11.88 11.78
N VAL A 594 6.44 12.66 10.94
CA VAL A 594 5.26 13.45 11.30
C VAL A 594 3.93 12.71 11.04
N SER A 595 3.98 11.48 10.53
CA SER A 595 2.80 10.66 10.25
C SER A 595 2.40 9.85 11.48
N HIS A 596 1.09 9.72 11.72
CA HIS A 596 0.57 8.99 12.87
C HIS A 596 0.65 7.47 12.66
N ALA A 597 1.22 6.78 13.62
CA ALA A 597 1.33 5.33 13.63
C ALA A 597 0.12 4.67 14.32
N VAL A 598 -1.07 5.04 13.88
CA VAL A 598 -2.35 4.45 14.29
C VAL A 598 -2.93 3.71 13.09
N PRO A 599 -2.93 2.36 13.11
CA PRO A 599 -3.41 1.59 11.97
C PRO A 599 -4.94 1.60 11.89
N ASP A 600 -5.40 1.41 10.68
CA ASP A 600 -6.79 1.05 10.42
C ASP A 600 -7.07 -0.35 11.02
N PRO A 601 -8.07 -0.50 11.89
CA PRO A 601 -8.34 -1.76 12.56
C PRO A 601 -8.78 -2.89 11.63
N MET A 602 -9.28 -2.56 10.43
CA MET A 602 -9.74 -3.53 9.44
C MET A 602 -8.59 -4.10 8.60
N THR A 603 -7.69 -3.22 8.14
CA THR A 603 -6.61 -3.59 7.24
C THR A 603 -5.27 -3.77 7.94
N ASN A 604 -5.16 -3.30 9.18
CA ASN A 604 -3.91 -3.25 9.94
C ASN A 604 -2.80 -2.41 9.27
N ASN A 605 -3.16 -1.50 8.38
CA ASN A 605 -2.23 -0.59 7.71
C ASN A 605 -2.27 0.80 8.34
N TYR A 606 -1.11 1.44 8.44
CA TYR A 606 -1.04 2.83 8.88
C TYR A 606 -1.62 3.80 7.86
N ARG A 607 -2.01 4.96 8.35
CA ARG A 607 -2.56 6.06 7.55
C ARG A 607 -1.43 7.02 7.14
N TYR A 608 -0.47 6.51 6.37
CA TYR A 608 0.78 7.20 5.99
C TYR A 608 0.58 8.55 5.29
N LYS A 609 -0.61 8.81 4.73
CA LYS A 609 -0.90 10.04 3.98
C LYS A 609 -1.48 11.14 4.85
N LEU A 610 -1.69 10.88 6.13
CA LEU A 610 -2.28 11.78 7.09
C LEU A 610 -1.27 12.25 8.14
N GLY A 611 -0.13 12.76 7.70
CA GLY A 611 0.76 13.54 8.54
C GLY A 611 0.26 14.98 8.66
N ARG A 612 0.68 15.67 9.71
CA ARG A 612 0.55 17.12 9.85
C ARG A 612 1.81 17.73 10.40
N GLY A 613 1.98 19.03 10.23
CA GLY A 613 3.11 19.71 10.85
C GLY A 613 3.15 21.20 10.59
N ARG A 614 3.85 21.90 11.47
CA ARG A 614 4.27 23.28 11.29
C ARG A 614 5.51 23.29 10.41
N VAL A 615 5.56 24.19 9.45
CA VAL A 615 6.69 24.36 8.56
C VAL A 615 7.37 25.69 8.87
N GLU A 616 8.64 25.63 9.24
CA GLU A 616 9.44 26.78 9.65
C GLU A 616 10.70 26.87 8.79
N ARG A 617 11.06 28.08 8.37
CA ARG A 617 12.32 28.33 7.70
C ARG A 617 13.48 28.23 8.69
N LEU A 618 14.46 27.39 8.39
CA LEU A 618 15.71 27.26 9.13
C LEU A 618 16.79 28.18 8.56
N GLU A 619 16.89 28.21 7.24
CA GLU A 619 17.92 28.92 6.51
C GLU A 619 17.39 29.37 5.17
N ALA A 620 17.70 30.61 4.80
CA ALA A 620 17.38 31.11 3.46
C ALA A 620 18.29 30.48 2.42
N ALA A 621 17.80 30.29 1.22
CA ALA A 621 18.62 29.82 0.11
C ALA A 621 19.79 30.77 -0.15
N ALA A 622 21.02 30.24 -0.24
CA ALA A 622 22.20 31.02 -0.54
C ALA A 622 22.16 31.63 -1.96
N GLU A 623 21.49 30.93 -2.88
CA GLU A 623 21.15 31.41 -4.22
C GLU A 623 19.66 31.12 -4.46
N LYS A 624 18.94 32.06 -5.10
CA LYS A 624 17.55 31.83 -5.54
C LYS A 624 17.55 30.76 -6.63
N THR A 625 17.39 29.53 -6.23
CA THR A 625 17.30 28.41 -7.15
C THR A 625 15.88 28.40 -7.72
N ASP A 626 15.73 28.68 -9.01
CA ASP A 626 14.47 28.48 -9.69
C ASP A 626 14.21 26.98 -9.83
N LEU A 627 13.59 26.39 -8.79
CA LEU A 627 13.22 24.99 -8.78
C LEU A 627 12.00 24.71 -9.68
N ASN A 628 11.35 25.73 -10.24
CA ASN A 628 10.29 25.60 -11.24
C ASN A 628 10.83 25.45 -12.66
N GLY A 629 12.12 25.75 -12.87
CA GLY A 629 12.78 25.46 -14.13
C GLY A 629 13.07 23.96 -14.29
N PRO A 630 13.55 23.53 -15.45
CA PRO A 630 14.10 22.19 -15.65
C PRO A 630 15.45 22.03 -14.93
N SER A 631 15.57 22.56 -13.74
CA SER A 631 16.75 22.59 -12.86
C SER A 631 17.21 21.21 -12.41
N LEU A 632 16.44 20.20 -12.75
CA LEU A 632 16.89 18.83 -12.81
C LEU A 632 17.70 18.56 -14.09
N LYS A 633 18.21 19.59 -14.78
CA LYS A 633 19.27 19.36 -15.77
C LYS A 633 20.45 18.72 -15.08
N PRO A 634 20.92 17.58 -15.57
CA PRO A 634 22.13 16.95 -15.05
C PRO A 634 23.26 17.98 -15.04
N ARG A 635 23.89 18.23 -13.90
CA ARG A 635 25.16 18.95 -13.87
C ARG A 635 26.11 18.17 -14.78
N GLY A 636 26.53 18.75 -15.87
CA GLY A 636 27.45 18.14 -16.83
C GLY A 636 26.88 17.72 -18.18
N LEU A 637 25.60 18.00 -18.47
CA LEU A 637 25.07 18.01 -19.83
C LEU A 637 24.80 19.46 -20.21
N ALA A 638 25.87 20.18 -20.48
CA ALA A 638 25.86 21.45 -21.21
C ALA A 638 25.85 21.12 -22.71
#